data_57ca3837015a184cea323bf6491d8cc8
#
_entry.id   57ca3837015a184cea323bf6491d8cc8
#
_cell.length_a   1.000
_cell.length_b   1.000
_cell.length_c   1.000
_cell.angle_alpha   90.00
_cell.angle_beta   90.00
_cell.angle_gamma   90.00
#
_symmetry.space_group_name_H-M   'P 1'
#
loop_
_entity.id
_entity.type
_entity.pdbx_description
1 polymer ?
#
loop_
_entity_poly.entity_id
_entity_poly.type
_entity_poly.pdbx_seq_one_letter_code
_entity_poly.pdbx_strand_id
1 'polypeptide(L)'
;MCLIQGALMSYRKFLVVLNLGITLLVIGCTSGTVQGSSNNAPTCSVDYWVSPQGNDQSESGTQANPFKTIERAQLAVRNNPQRGICGINVNIFGGVYTLTQPLVFTNLDSGSAKAQVVYQKASNTSESVVISGGINVTGFNCSSNTCTAVVPDLPSGIMPRQFYVNGTRAIRARSNYGESINADYIRTSLGYDQFLPQPLTHPELVEAVTVTQWKMMRCPVDSLAGNSLIMKNPCWNNANTYPVPWNFQLLSWLENAPEFLTAPNMWYLSPEKQISYINPASAAPVNAVLPVIESLVVLSGSAGNPVSNISFKNLTFAYATWLGPNSSNGYVADQSGNFLLGDNYESNTIGHQQVVYSTPGNISLSYANNIIFSGNTFIHLGGVALALGTGSQNNQIINNTFTDISSAAIQVGGVSPTDMRPDSASQTSNNLVKNNVISYTGRDYYDTAAIYVGFTTGTKITHNSISHTPWSSIAIGWGWGLFDQSGFPGLPHATPNEWGSYSTPTIASNNEISSNYFSDFLEQLWDGGAIYTNGSQGAGYSNGLLIQLNVAENKRPNAGSNIYYTDGGTEYVTLNQNVSLNDPVGFMDFGPCFIPDTLTPYGSAIYPLCMSDYLKVSYGSDMGGCLPVGHIRYTSNYFLNPTNFFGPELCKNESYIPPYPVDLSMINNVATSSAAQVPDWILKQAGVQ
;
A
#
# COMPACT_ATOMS: atom_id res chain seq x y z
N MET A 1 35.59 -43.52 -32.27
CA MET A 1 35.86 -44.91 -32.65
C MET A 1 35.06 -45.81 -31.76
N CYS A 2 34.20 -46.61 -32.40
CA CYS A 2 33.26 -47.68 -32.04
C CYS A 2 32.07 -47.23 -31.17
N LEU A 3 30.87 -47.05 -31.70
CA LEU A 3 29.92 -47.87 -32.50
C LEU A 3 29.72 -49.32 -31.98
N ILE A 4 28.46 -49.64 -31.69
CA ILE A 4 27.64 -50.78 -32.10
C ILE A 4 26.41 -50.84 -31.15
N GLN A 5 25.19 -50.51 -31.61
CA GLN A 5 24.10 -51.34 -32.15
C GLN A 5 23.88 -52.60 -31.30
N GLY A 6 22.74 -52.86 -30.74
CA GLY A 6 21.37 -53.02 -31.20
C GLY A 6 20.89 -54.42 -30.92
N ALA A 7 19.66 -54.61 -30.49
CA ALA A 7 18.76 -55.65 -31.01
C ALA A 7 17.49 -55.80 -30.15
N LEU A 8 16.38 -55.65 -30.80
CA LEU A 8 15.06 -56.18 -30.38
C LEU A 8 15.07 -57.71 -30.36
N MET A 9 14.41 -58.36 -29.40
CA MET A 9 13.73 -59.61 -29.63
C MET A 9 12.53 -59.85 -28.72
N SER A 10 11.41 -59.98 -29.34
CA SER A 10 10.12 -60.52 -28.86
C SER A 10 10.23 -62.00 -28.60
N TYR A 11 9.63 -62.57 -27.54
CA TYR A 11 9.02 -63.90 -27.58
C TYR A 11 7.86 -64.06 -26.55
N ARG A 12 6.95 -64.89 -27.00
CA ARG A 12 5.60 -65.18 -26.53
C ARG A 12 5.56 -66.15 -25.33
N LYS A 13 4.48 -65.96 -24.53
CA LYS A 13 3.60 -66.91 -23.84
C LYS A 13 4.20 -68.17 -23.19
N PHE A 14 3.97 -68.32 -21.89
CA PHE A 14 3.45 -69.53 -21.29
C PHE A 14 2.53 -69.25 -20.12
N LEU A 15 1.33 -69.86 -20.17
CA LEU A 15 0.29 -69.82 -19.16
C LEU A 15 0.60 -70.88 -18.11
N VAL A 16 0.68 -70.56 -16.84
CA VAL A 16 0.45 -71.50 -15.72
C VAL A 16 -0.46 -70.81 -14.71
N VAL A 17 -1.61 -71.43 -14.53
CA VAL A 17 -2.63 -71.06 -13.58
C VAL A 17 -2.22 -71.59 -12.20
N LEU A 18 -2.05 -70.71 -11.24
CA LEU A 18 -2.08 -71.14 -9.84
C LEU A 18 -3.00 -70.14 -9.07
N ASN A 19 -4.14 -70.70 -8.64
CA ASN A 19 -5.08 -70.03 -7.76
C ASN A 19 -4.45 -69.86 -6.39
N LEU A 20 -4.18 -68.61 -5.97
CA LEU A 20 -4.06 -68.27 -4.56
C LEU A 20 -4.84 -66.96 -4.35
N GLY A 21 -5.84 -67.04 -3.48
CA GLY A 21 -6.69 -65.90 -3.15
C GLY A 21 -5.86 -64.78 -2.53
N ILE A 22 -5.86 -63.66 -3.22
CA ILE A 22 -5.40 -62.39 -2.67
C ILE A 22 -6.63 -61.47 -2.55
N THR A 23 -7.03 -61.27 -1.32
CA THR A 23 -8.02 -60.25 -0.96
C THR A 23 -7.51 -58.89 -1.43
N LEU A 24 -8.09 -58.33 -2.47
CA LEU A 24 -7.83 -57.00 -2.92
C LEU A 24 -8.38 -56.02 -1.86
N LEU A 25 -7.51 -55.44 -1.06
CA LEU A 25 -7.84 -54.27 -0.30
C LEU A 25 -7.93 -53.11 -1.32
N VAL A 26 -9.12 -52.77 -1.74
CA VAL A 26 -9.40 -51.53 -2.50
C VAL A 26 -9.24 -50.38 -1.50
N ILE A 27 -8.06 -49.79 -1.47
CA ILE A 27 -7.90 -48.47 -0.86
C ILE A 27 -8.60 -47.49 -1.80
N GLY A 28 -9.85 -47.21 -1.49
CA GLY A 28 -10.57 -46.13 -2.12
C GLY A 28 -9.84 -44.83 -1.79
N CYS A 29 -9.24 -44.17 -2.79
CA CYS A 29 -8.97 -42.74 -2.72
C CYS A 29 -10.31 -42.04 -2.57
N THR A 30 -10.73 -41.85 -1.34
CA THR A 30 -11.76 -40.87 -1.05
C THR A 30 -11.12 -39.55 -1.38
N SER A 31 -11.59 -38.92 -2.48
CA SER A 31 -11.46 -37.48 -2.65
C SER A 31 -11.90 -36.84 -1.37
N GLY A 32 -10.93 -36.34 -0.61
CA GLY A 32 -11.20 -35.52 0.57
C GLY A 32 -11.94 -34.26 0.06
N THR A 33 -13.26 -34.33 0.14
CA THR A 33 -14.03 -33.12 0.17
C THR A 33 -13.47 -32.31 1.32
N VAL A 34 -12.83 -31.18 0.99
CA VAL A 34 -12.59 -30.10 1.95
C VAL A 34 -13.97 -29.85 2.57
N GLN A 35 -14.16 -30.33 3.80
CA GLN A 35 -15.29 -29.90 4.59
C GLN A 35 -15.11 -28.38 4.77
N GLY A 36 -15.83 -27.64 3.93
CA GLY A 36 -16.13 -26.27 4.25
C GLY A 36 -16.67 -26.31 5.67
N SER A 37 -16.03 -25.58 6.58
CA SER A 37 -16.53 -25.40 7.92
C SER A 37 -17.97 -24.96 7.77
N SER A 38 -18.92 -25.83 8.13
CA SER A 38 -20.31 -25.45 8.24
C SER A 38 -20.32 -24.37 9.34
N ASN A 39 -20.35 -23.11 8.92
CA ASN A 39 -20.72 -22.00 9.77
C ASN A 39 -22.18 -22.27 10.16
N ASN A 40 -22.41 -23.07 11.18
CA ASN A 40 -23.70 -23.14 11.81
C ASN A 40 -23.98 -21.72 12.31
N ALA A 41 -24.96 -21.05 11.69
CA ALA A 41 -25.44 -19.75 12.14
C ALA A 41 -25.69 -19.83 13.66
N PRO A 42 -25.42 -18.75 14.41
CA PRO A 42 -25.67 -18.76 15.84
C PRO A 42 -27.13 -19.10 16.08
N THR A 43 -27.41 -19.88 17.12
CA THR A 43 -28.77 -20.33 17.45
C THR A 43 -29.67 -19.20 17.95
N CYS A 44 -29.11 -18.01 18.18
CA CYS A 44 -29.79 -16.81 18.62
C CYS A 44 -29.11 -15.54 18.07
N SER A 45 -29.86 -14.44 18.01
CA SER A 45 -29.33 -13.11 17.67
C SER A 45 -29.89 -12.03 18.59
N VAL A 46 -29.10 -10.98 18.80
CA VAL A 46 -29.51 -9.74 19.46
C VAL A 46 -29.33 -8.60 18.48
N ASP A 47 -30.31 -7.75 18.33
CA ASP A 47 -30.28 -6.61 17.43
C ASP A 47 -30.31 -5.30 18.21
N TYR A 48 -29.32 -4.44 17.97
CA TYR A 48 -29.30 -3.04 18.36
C TYR A 48 -29.49 -2.16 17.14
N TRP A 49 -30.07 -1.00 17.34
CA TRP A 49 -30.36 -0.04 16.29
C TRP A 49 -29.77 1.32 16.63
N VAL A 50 -29.23 1.99 15.60
CA VAL A 50 -28.64 3.34 15.71
C VAL A 50 -29.27 4.23 14.65
N SER A 51 -29.61 5.47 15.01
CA SER A 51 -30.17 6.48 14.11
C SER A 51 -29.69 7.89 14.50
N PRO A 52 -29.39 8.79 13.56
CA PRO A 52 -29.09 10.19 13.91
C PRO A 52 -30.19 10.89 14.71
N GLN A 53 -31.46 10.41 14.58
CA GLN A 53 -32.63 10.89 15.32
C GLN A 53 -32.88 10.08 16.61
N GLY A 54 -31.98 9.15 16.95
CA GLY A 54 -32.12 8.31 18.15
C GLY A 54 -31.83 9.05 19.45
N ASN A 55 -31.79 8.29 20.54
CA ASN A 55 -31.57 8.82 21.88
C ASN A 55 -30.60 7.91 22.66
N ASP A 56 -29.47 8.42 23.09
CA ASP A 56 -28.46 7.66 23.86
C ASP A 56 -28.86 7.43 25.32
N GLN A 57 -29.93 8.08 25.82
CA GLN A 57 -30.53 7.74 27.08
C GLN A 57 -31.43 6.50 27.00
N SER A 58 -31.68 5.98 25.78
CA SER A 58 -32.38 4.71 25.59
C SER A 58 -31.60 3.56 26.24
N GLU A 59 -32.27 2.74 27.03
CA GLU A 59 -31.68 1.54 27.63
C GLU A 59 -31.65 0.35 26.67
N SER A 60 -32.57 0.33 25.69
CA SER A 60 -32.83 -0.87 24.88
C SER A 60 -32.23 -0.87 23.50
N GLY A 61 -32.05 0.29 22.86
CA GLY A 61 -31.54 0.39 21.50
C GLY A 61 -32.32 -0.44 20.47
N THR A 62 -33.62 -0.50 20.61
CA THR A 62 -34.50 -1.23 19.67
C THR A 62 -34.77 -0.42 18.41
N GLN A 63 -35.34 -1.04 17.38
CA GLN A 63 -35.68 -0.35 16.14
C GLN A 63 -36.64 0.84 16.36
N ALA A 64 -37.59 0.70 17.30
CA ALA A 64 -38.53 1.76 17.65
C ALA A 64 -37.90 2.87 18.52
N ASN A 65 -36.85 2.55 19.27
CA ASN A 65 -36.17 3.47 20.18
C ASN A 65 -34.64 3.29 19.97
N PRO A 66 -34.10 3.70 18.83
CA PRO A 66 -32.67 3.48 18.50
C PRO A 66 -31.77 4.36 19.37
N PHE A 67 -30.54 3.93 19.55
CA PHE A 67 -29.46 4.78 20.04
C PHE A 67 -29.17 5.92 19.04
N LYS A 68 -28.62 7.01 19.52
CA LYS A 68 -28.22 8.11 18.65
C LYS A 68 -26.83 7.92 18.06
N THR A 69 -25.89 7.35 18.84
CA THR A 69 -24.50 7.22 18.46
C THR A 69 -24.04 5.76 18.34
N ILE A 70 -23.02 5.52 17.52
CA ILE A 70 -22.41 4.20 17.37
C ILE A 70 -21.67 3.82 18.67
N GLU A 71 -21.06 4.79 19.35
CA GLU A 71 -20.39 4.62 20.65
C GLU A 71 -21.34 4.06 21.71
N ARG A 72 -22.58 4.56 21.74
CA ARG A 72 -23.61 4.06 22.68
C ARG A 72 -24.00 2.62 22.36
N ALA A 73 -24.12 2.29 21.08
CA ALA A 73 -24.38 0.92 20.66
C ALA A 73 -23.20 -0.01 21.00
N GLN A 74 -21.94 0.45 20.79
CA GLN A 74 -20.75 -0.28 21.18
C GLN A 74 -20.73 -0.59 22.68
N LEU A 75 -21.09 0.38 23.53
CA LEU A 75 -21.20 0.16 24.97
C LEU A 75 -22.28 -0.89 25.31
N ALA A 76 -23.40 -0.88 24.59
CA ALA A 76 -24.45 -1.89 24.75
C ALA A 76 -23.95 -3.30 24.37
N VAL A 77 -23.19 -3.42 23.28
CA VAL A 77 -22.54 -4.68 22.87
C VAL A 77 -21.58 -5.18 23.95
N ARG A 78 -20.72 -4.32 24.48
CA ARG A 78 -19.76 -4.69 25.55
C ARG A 78 -20.45 -5.26 26.77
N ASN A 79 -21.55 -4.66 27.17
CA ASN A 79 -22.27 -5.01 28.37
C ASN A 79 -23.31 -6.14 28.17
N ASN A 80 -23.46 -6.64 26.96
CA ASN A 80 -24.42 -7.70 26.67
C ASN A 80 -23.90 -9.06 27.11
N PRO A 81 -24.59 -9.76 28.05
CA PRO A 81 -24.16 -11.06 28.54
C PRO A 81 -24.25 -12.18 27.50
N GLN A 82 -24.97 -11.96 26.40
CA GLN A 82 -25.05 -12.91 25.28
C GLN A 82 -23.94 -12.73 24.26
N ARG A 83 -23.06 -11.74 24.40
CA ARG A 83 -21.93 -11.50 23.50
C ARG A 83 -21.01 -12.74 23.46
N GLY A 84 -20.69 -13.20 22.26
CA GLY A 84 -19.94 -14.43 22.03
C GLY A 84 -20.76 -15.72 22.14
N ILE A 85 -22.01 -15.68 22.60
CA ILE A 85 -22.98 -16.79 22.65
C ILE A 85 -23.98 -16.65 21.49
N CYS A 86 -24.63 -15.48 21.40
CA CYS A 86 -25.52 -15.09 20.29
C CYS A 86 -24.79 -14.14 19.36
N GLY A 87 -25.13 -14.18 18.07
CA GLY A 87 -24.74 -13.12 17.14
C GLY A 87 -25.33 -11.77 17.60
N ILE A 88 -24.55 -10.69 17.50
CA ILE A 88 -25.04 -9.35 17.81
C ILE A 88 -24.96 -8.50 16.56
N ASN A 89 -26.08 -7.92 16.12
CA ASN A 89 -26.13 -6.99 15.01
C ASN A 89 -26.37 -5.57 15.52
N VAL A 90 -25.54 -4.65 15.10
CA VAL A 90 -25.75 -3.21 15.27
C VAL A 90 -26.20 -2.68 13.92
N ASN A 91 -27.51 -2.50 13.77
CA ASN A 91 -28.18 -2.04 12.56
C ASN A 91 -28.22 -0.51 12.54
N ILE A 92 -27.51 0.11 11.61
CA ILE A 92 -27.30 1.55 11.57
C ILE A 92 -28.14 2.14 10.43
N PHE A 93 -29.07 3.04 10.76
CA PHE A 93 -29.84 3.77 9.77
C PHE A 93 -28.98 4.76 8.99
N GLY A 94 -29.41 5.10 7.78
CA GLY A 94 -28.76 6.09 6.93
C GLY A 94 -28.60 7.44 7.62
N GLY A 95 -27.54 8.15 7.26
CA GLY A 95 -27.17 9.46 7.78
C GLY A 95 -25.69 9.60 8.06
N VAL A 96 -25.30 10.80 8.50
CA VAL A 96 -23.91 11.12 8.85
C VAL A 96 -23.71 11.03 10.35
N TYR A 97 -22.75 10.21 10.76
CA TYR A 97 -22.30 10.02 12.13
C TYR A 97 -20.93 10.69 12.29
N THR A 98 -20.93 11.93 12.72
CA THR A 98 -19.71 12.71 12.92
C THR A 98 -19.06 12.30 14.23
N LEU A 99 -17.85 11.78 14.14
CA LEU A 99 -17.03 11.39 15.28
C LEU A 99 -16.26 12.60 15.82
N THR A 100 -16.14 12.70 17.12
CA THR A 100 -15.24 13.64 17.80
C THR A 100 -13.97 12.97 18.32
N GLN A 101 -13.97 11.64 18.35
CA GLN A 101 -12.85 10.78 18.70
C GLN A 101 -12.99 9.43 17.98
N PRO A 102 -11.94 8.63 17.84
CA PRO A 102 -12.03 7.32 17.20
C PRO A 102 -12.99 6.37 17.91
N LEU A 103 -13.65 5.50 17.14
CA LEU A 103 -14.31 4.31 17.67
C LEU A 103 -13.21 3.28 18.01
N VAL A 104 -12.97 3.04 19.30
CA VAL A 104 -11.94 2.13 19.76
C VAL A 104 -12.54 0.78 20.16
N PHE A 105 -12.15 -0.26 19.42
CA PHE A 105 -12.53 -1.66 19.69
C PHE A 105 -11.39 -2.41 20.34
N THR A 106 -11.70 -3.16 21.39
CA THR A 106 -10.76 -3.99 22.12
C THR A 106 -11.29 -5.43 22.22
N ASN A 107 -10.58 -6.31 22.93
CA ASN A 107 -11.08 -7.65 23.21
C ASN A 107 -12.46 -7.65 23.91
N LEU A 108 -12.83 -6.57 24.59
CA LEU A 108 -14.14 -6.42 25.24
C LEU A 108 -15.30 -6.26 24.24
N ASP A 109 -15.00 -5.96 22.99
CA ASP A 109 -15.99 -5.84 21.91
C ASP A 109 -16.12 -7.12 21.08
N SER A 110 -15.24 -8.08 21.34
CA SER A 110 -15.11 -9.29 20.53
C SER A 110 -16.35 -10.18 20.56
N GLY A 111 -16.70 -10.71 19.41
CA GLY A 111 -17.60 -11.86 19.30
C GLY A 111 -16.87 -13.18 19.51
N SER A 112 -17.44 -14.25 19.00
CA SER A 112 -16.80 -15.56 18.88
C SER A 112 -16.88 -16.08 17.44
N ALA A 113 -16.15 -17.15 17.12
CA ALA A 113 -16.20 -17.75 15.79
C ALA A 113 -17.62 -18.20 15.37
N LYS A 114 -18.48 -18.51 16.35
CA LYS A 114 -19.86 -18.93 16.11
C LYS A 114 -20.89 -17.80 16.31
N ALA A 115 -20.51 -16.70 16.93
CA ALA A 115 -21.39 -15.62 17.33
C ALA A 115 -20.67 -14.26 17.15
N GLN A 116 -20.62 -13.79 15.91
CA GLN A 116 -19.94 -12.55 15.55
C GLN A 116 -20.70 -11.32 16.02
N VAL A 117 -20.00 -10.21 16.18
CA VAL A 117 -20.57 -8.87 16.31
C VAL A 117 -20.51 -8.18 14.95
N VAL A 118 -21.64 -7.69 14.46
CA VAL A 118 -21.76 -7.10 13.12
C VAL A 118 -22.27 -5.67 13.23
N TYR A 119 -21.47 -4.71 12.78
CA TYR A 119 -21.89 -3.32 12.56
C TYR A 119 -22.26 -3.17 11.10
N GLN A 120 -23.52 -2.84 10.80
CA GLN A 120 -23.98 -2.84 9.42
C GLN A 120 -25.03 -1.77 9.14
N LYS A 121 -25.08 -1.36 7.87
CA LYS A 121 -26.20 -0.56 7.38
C LYS A 121 -27.50 -1.35 7.56
N ALA A 122 -28.52 -0.70 8.11
CA ALA A 122 -29.84 -1.29 8.25
C ALA A 122 -30.45 -1.60 6.87
N SER A 123 -31.06 -2.78 6.74
CA SER A 123 -31.60 -3.26 5.46
C SER A 123 -32.77 -2.45 4.92
N ASN A 124 -33.46 -1.71 5.79
CA ASN A 124 -34.62 -0.92 5.46
C ASN A 124 -34.34 0.57 5.20
N THR A 125 -33.08 0.94 4.94
CA THR A 125 -32.70 2.30 4.54
C THR A 125 -31.98 2.29 3.19
N SER A 126 -32.35 3.21 2.30
CA SER A 126 -31.65 3.46 1.04
C SER A 126 -30.47 4.41 1.21
N GLU A 127 -30.53 5.30 2.21
CA GLU A 127 -29.50 6.28 2.50
C GLU A 127 -28.21 5.62 2.98
N SER A 128 -27.05 6.20 2.63
CA SER A 128 -25.75 5.74 3.08
C SER A 128 -25.54 6.03 4.57
N VAL A 129 -24.84 5.12 5.23
CA VAL A 129 -24.34 5.32 6.60
C VAL A 129 -22.92 5.85 6.47
N VAL A 130 -22.69 7.11 6.84
CA VAL A 130 -21.38 7.77 6.74
C VAL A 130 -20.79 7.99 8.13
N ILE A 131 -19.70 7.30 8.42
CA ILE A 131 -18.87 7.51 9.62
C ILE A 131 -17.83 8.55 9.25
N SER A 132 -17.96 9.76 9.78
CA SER A 132 -17.23 10.95 9.34
C SER A 132 -16.32 11.51 10.44
N GLY A 133 -15.06 11.82 10.08
CA GLY A 133 -14.10 12.55 10.92
C GLY A 133 -14.01 14.04 10.60
N GLY A 134 -14.92 14.56 9.79
CA GLY A 134 -14.92 15.95 9.36
C GLY A 134 -16.03 16.79 10.00
N ILE A 135 -15.78 18.09 10.06
CA ILE A 135 -16.77 19.10 10.44
C ILE A 135 -17.31 19.80 9.19
N ASN A 136 -18.58 20.16 9.23
CA ASN A 136 -19.20 20.93 8.15
C ASN A 136 -18.78 22.39 8.25
N VAL A 137 -18.36 22.97 7.13
CA VAL A 137 -18.05 24.39 7.00
C VAL A 137 -19.21 25.10 6.33
N THR A 138 -19.76 26.08 7.02
CA THR A 138 -20.95 26.84 6.57
C THR A 138 -20.68 28.33 6.64
N GLY A 139 -21.63 29.16 6.23
CA GLY A 139 -21.52 30.62 6.35
C GLY A 139 -20.52 31.25 5.38
N PHE A 140 -20.32 30.66 4.21
CA PHE A 140 -19.49 31.25 3.18
C PHE A 140 -20.01 32.61 2.70
N ASN A 141 -19.08 33.57 2.69
CA ASN A 141 -19.27 34.86 2.02
C ASN A 141 -18.39 34.88 0.77
N CYS A 142 -19.00 35.07 -0.38
CA CYS A 142 -18.32 35.02 -1.67
C CYS A 142 -18.28 36.40 -2.32
N SER A 143 -17.08 36.82 -2.74
CA SER A 143 -16.86 37.96 -3.63
C SER A 143 -16.28 37.44 -4.94
N SER A 144 -17.05 37.57 -6.00
CA SER A 144 -16.77 36.88 -7.26
C SER A 144 -16.70 35.35 -7.03
N ASN A 145 -15.59 34.72 -7.35
CA ASN A 145 -15.36 33.29 -7.14
C ASN A 145 -14.57 32.96 -5.85
N THR A 146 -14.10 33.94 -5.14
CA THR A 146 -13.40 33.74 -3.85
C THR A 146 -14.41 33.73 -2.73
N CYS A 147 -14.51 32.60 -2.03
CA CYS A 147 -15.41 32.39 -0.92
C CYS A 147 -14.63 32.22 0.39
N THR A 148 -15.05 32.90 1.44
CA THR A 148 -14.43 32.79 2.78
C THR A 148 -15.44 32.35 3.81
N ALA A 149 -14.99 31.53 4.78
CA ALA A 149 -15.79 31.13 5.94
C ALA A 149 -14.90 30.98 7.16
N VAL A 150 -15.40 31.36 8.33
CA VAL A 150 -14.72 31.08 9.61
C VAL A 150 -15.17 29.70 10.09
N VAL A 151 -14.27 28.93 10.67
CA VAL A 151 -14.50 27.58 11.23
C VAL A 151 -14.36 27.63 12.74
N PRO A 152 -15.37 28.12 13.49
CA PRO A 152 -15.27 28.34 14.93
C PRO A 152 -15.03 27.04 15.70
N ASP A 153 -15.63 25.95 15.24
CA ASP A 153 -15.54 24.61 15.87
C ASP A 153 -14.25 23.86 15.56
N LEU A 154 -13.33 24.46 14.80
CA LEU A 154 -12.02 23.84 14.54
C LEU A 154 -11.25 23.72 15.87
N PRO A 155 -10.86 22.50 16.29
CA PRO A 155 -10.10 22.30 17.51
C PRO A 155 -8.79 23.10 17.50
N SER A 156 -8.39 23.59 18.67
CA SER A 156 -7.15 24.36 18.80
C SER A 156 -5.93 23.52 18.44
N GLY A 157 -5.01 24.09 17.68
CA GLY A 157 -3.78 23.40 17.25
C GLY A 157 -3.95 22.42 16.10
N ILE A 158 -5.16 22.23 15.60
CA ILE A 158 -5.43 21.39 14.43
C ILE A 158 -5.35 22.24 13.17
N MET A 159 -4.47 21.85 12.25
CA MET A 159 -4.34 22.43 10.90
C MET A 159 -4.61 21.33 9.87
N PRO A 160 -5.88 21.16 9.46
CA PRO A 160 -6.27 20.12 8.50
C PRO A 160 -5.53 20.28 7.17
N ARG A 161 -5.26 19.13 6.55
CA ARG A 161 -4.50 19.10 5.29
C ARG A 161 -5.40 18.92 4.06
N GLN A 162 -6.66 18.51 4.24
CA GLN A 162 -7.64 18.29 3.19
C GLN A 162 -8.87 19.15 3.44
N PHE A 163 -9.54 19.52 2.35
CA PHE A 163 -10.83 20.20 2.33
C PHE A 163 -11.65 19.66 1.16
N TYR A 164 -12.94 19.49 1.37
CA TYR A 164 -13.84 18.94 0.36
C TYR A 164 -15.04 19.83 0.16
N VAL A 165 -15.41 20.06 -1.09
CA VAL A 165 -16.61 20.82 -1.46
C VAL A 165 -17.46 19.98 -2.41
N ASN A 166 -18.69 19.71 -2.03
CA ASN A 166 -19.62 18.86 -2.80
C ASN A 166 -19.03 17.48 -3.13
N GLY A 167 -18.28 16.88 -2.20
CA GLY A 167 -17.62 15.59 -2.38
C GLY A 167 -16.37 15.64 -3.28
N THR A 168 -15.92 16.82 -3.70
CA THR A 168 -14.70 17.00 -4.48
C THR A 168 -13.57 17.49 -3.58
N ARG A 169 -12.41 16.84 -3.64
CA ARG A 169 -11.20 17.27 -2.95
C ARG A 169 -10.75 18.61 -3.51
N ALA A 170 -10.63 19.61 -2.66
CA ALA A 170 -10.02 20.89 -3.00
C ALA A 170 -8.48 20.79 -2.97
N ILE A 171 -7.83 21.58 -3.79
CA ILE A 171 -6.38 21.64 -3.92
C ILE A 171 -5.84 22.63 -2.88
N ARG A 172 -4.98 22.20 -2.00
CA ARG A 172 -4.30 23.09 -1.07
C ARG A 172 -3.49 24.13 -1.86
N ALA A 173 -3.65 25.40 -1.54
CA ALA A 173 -3.05 26.52 -2.33
C ALA A 173 -1.56 26.29 -2.50
N ARG A 174 -1.10 26.28 -3.74
CA ARG A 174 0.29 25.98 -4.11
C ARG A 174 0.78 26.84 -5.26
N SER A 175 2.08 27.07 -5.32
CA SER A 175 2.72 27.76 -6.42
C SER A 175 2.53 27.02 -7.75
N ASN A 176 2.61 27.74 -8.86
CA ASN A 176 2.28 27.21 -10.19
C ASN A 176 3.00 25.91 -10.51
N TYR A 177 2.20 24.97 -10.98
CA TYR A 177 2.61 23.66 -11.41
C TYR A 177 3.28 23.75 -12.78
N GLY A 178 4.52 23.26 -12.90
CA GLY A 178 5.16 23.02 -14.19
C GLY A 178 5.94 24.17 -14.82
N GLU A 179 5.90 25.37 -14.27
CA GLU A 179 6.99 26.31 -14.50
C GLU A 179 8.08 25.94 -13.49
N SER A 180 9.26 25.56 -13.97
CA SER A 180 10.45 25.48 -13.13
C SER A 180 10.45 26.74 -12.27
N ILE A 181 10.23 26.59 -10.96
CA ILE A 181 10.50 27.67 -10.03
C ILE A 181 11.89 28.12 -10.40
N ASN A 182 12.04 29.37 -10.80
CA ASN A 182 13.22 29.91 -11.47
C ASN A 182 14.50 29.20 -11.04
N ALA A 183 15.29 28.78 -12.01
CA ALA A 183 16.56 28.07 -11.81
C ALA A 183 17.61 28.86 -10.99
N ASP A 184 17.22 29.99 -10.41
CA ASP A 184 18.07 30.94 -9.75
C ASP A 184 18.24 30.71 -8.22
N TYR A 185 17.46 29.79 -7.61
CA TYR A 185 17.68 29.47 -6.20
C TYR A 185 18.86 28.49 -6.02
N ILE A 186 19.59 28.69 -4.92
CA ILE A 186 20.71 27.84 -4.55
C ILE A 186 20.33 27.04 -3.30
N ARG A 187 20.32 25.72 -3.43
CA ARG A 187 20.12 24.83 -2.29
C ARG A 187 21.31 24.92 -1.34
N THR A 188 21.04 25.09 -0.05
CA THR A 188 22.03 25.18 1.03
C THR A 188 21.76 24.14 2.11
N SER A 189 22.65 24.04 3.10
CA SER A 189 22.44 23.20 4.29
C SER A 189 21.23 23.66 5.15
N LEU A 190 20.75 24.88 4.98
CA LEU A 190 19.65 25.45 5.74
C LEU A 190 18.34 25.58 4.95
N GLY A 191 18.39 25.42 3.63
CA GLY A 191 17.24 25.61 2.78
C GLY A 191 17.61 26.10 1.39
N TYR A 192 16.98 27.18 0.94
CA TYR A 192 17.21 27.77 -0.39
C TYR A 192 17.56 29.24 -0.29
N ASP A 193 18.69 29.63 -0.85
CA ASP A 193 19.10 31.03 -1.03
C ASP A 193 18.65 31.57 -2.38
N GLN A 194 18.57 32.90 -2.49
CA GLN A 194 18.13 33.63 -3.69
C GLN A 194 16.71 33.19 -4.15
N PHE A 195 15.93 32.76 -3.16
CA PHE A 195 14.59 32.28 -3.40
C PHE A 195 13.62 33.40 -3.09
N LEU A 196 12.97 33.96 -4.00
CA LEU A 196 11.69 34.63 -3.91
C LEU A 196 11.57 35.95 -4.66
N PRO A 197 10.52 35.96 -5.48
CA PRO A 197 9.97 37.23 -5.94
C PRO A 197 8.90 37.82 -5.01
N GLN A 198 8.38 37.08 -3.98
CA GLN A 198 7.24 37.57 -3.17
C GLN A 198 7.38 37.26 -1.69
N PRO A 199 7.04 38.20 -0.78
CA PRO A 199 6.96 37.91 0.65
C PRO A 199 5.80 36.92 0.92
N LEU A 200 6.06 35.91 1.76
CA LEU A 200 5.04 35.03 2.28
C LEU A 200 4.50 35.58 3.58
N THR A 201 3.19 35.66 3.73
CA THR A 201 2.53 36.20 4.94
C THR A 201 2.73 35.28 6.14
N HIS A 202 2.66 33.97 5.94
CA HIS A 202 2.81 32.93 6.95
C HIS A 202 3.79 31.85 6.49
N PRO A 203 5.11 32.16 6.44
CA PRO A 203 6.10 31.20 5.96
C PRO A 203 6.15 29.93 6.83
N GLU A 204 5.85 30.01 8.12
CA GLU A 204 5.83 28.88 9.06
C GLU A 204 4.74 27.84 8.75
N LEU A 205 3.76 28.18 7.91
CA LEU A 205 2.73 27.26 7.43
C LEU A 205 3.05 26.63 6.07
N VAL A 206 4.08 27.14 5.40
CA VAL A 206 4.43 26.71 4.05
C VAL A 206 5.20 25.38 4.09
N GLU A 207 4.96 24.56 3.09
CA GLU A 207 5.72 23.35 2.81
C GLU A 207 6.42 23.46 1.47
N ALA A 208 7.68 23.05 1.43
CA ALA A 208 8.38 22.74 0.19
C ALA A 208 8.09 21.28 -0.21
N VAL A 209 7.78 21.07 -1.46
CA VAL A 209 7.48 19.73 -2.00
C VAL A 209 8.43 19.40 -3.14
N THR A 210 9.03 18.22 -3.08
CA THR A 210 9.80 17.66 -4.20
C THR A 210 9.21 16.32 -4.64
N VAL A 211 9.19 16.11 -5.95
CA VAL A 211 8.77 14.88 -6.60
C VAL A 211 9.94 14.39 -7.44
N THR A 212 10.43 13.21 -7.13
CA THR A 212 11.56 12.60 -7.83
C THR A 212 11.11 11.31 -8.53
N GLN A 213 12.04 10.43 -8.84
CA GLN A 213 11.79 9.21 -9.60
C GLN A 213 10.71 8.31 -8.94
N TRP A 214 10.89 7.96 -7.67
CA TRP A 214 9.96 7.11 -6.90
C TRP A 214 9.56 7.71 -5.56
N LYS A 215 9.99 8.94 -5.26
CA LYS A 215 9.77 9.60 -3.98
C LYS A 215 8.97 10.89 -4.14
N MET A 216 8.18 11.17 -3.12
CA MET A 216 7.62 12.49 -2.89
C MET A 216 7.93 12.90 -1.47
N MET A 217 8.56 14.05 -1.28
CA MET A 217 8.90 14.55 0.04
C MET A 217 8.26 15.91 0.28
N ARG A 218 7.90 16.18 1.52
CA ARG A 218 7.28 17.42 1.99
C ARG A 218 8.00 17.90 3.23
N CYS A 219 8.67 19.04 3.16
CA CYS A 219 9.33 19.61 4.30
C CYS A 219 8.77 20.99 4.66
N PRO A 220 8.42 21.23 5.93
CA PRO A 220 7.91 22.52 6.36
C PRO A 220 9.04 23.58 6.34
N VAL A 221 8.63 24.80 6.01
CA VAL A 221 9.46 25.98 6.13
C VAL A 221 9.51 26.42 7.60
N ASP A 222 10.65 26.85 8.07
CA ASP A 222 10.82 27.44 9.38
C ASP A 222 10.57 28.95 9.34
N SER A 223 11.30 29.65 8.46
CA SER A 223 11.27 31.11 8.38
C SER A 223 11.80 31.63 7.04
N LEU A 224 11.65 32.94 6.86
CA LEU A 224 12.32 33.71 5.81
C LEU A 224 13.43 34.57 6.42
N ALA A 225 14.62 34.50 5.86
CA ALA A 225 15.76 35.37 6.21
C ALA A 225 16.24 36.12 4.97
N GLY A 226 15.71 37.34 4.78
CA GLY A 226 15.92 38.09 3.54
C GLY A 226 15.33 37.35 2.35
N ASN A 227 16.18 36.95 1.38
CA ASN A 227 15.80 36.17 0.21
C ASN A 227 16.00 34.65 0.40
N SER A 228 16.27 34.21 1.63
CA SER A 228 16.53 32.81 1.92
C SER A 228 15.33 32.16 2.60
N LEU A 229 14.91 31.02 2.09
CA LEU A 229 13.89 30.14 2.67
C LEU A 229 14.59 29.15 3.60
N ILE A 230 14.37 29.29 4.91
CA ILE A 230 14.94 28.43 5.93
C ILE A 230 13.98 27.26 6.19
N MET A 231 14.48 26.04 6.17
CA MET A 231 13.69 24.82 6.28
C MET A 231 13.78 24.22 7.68
N LYS A 232 12.72 23.55 8.14
CA LYS A 232 12.72 22.87 9.45
C LYS A 232 13.51 21.57 9.42
N ASN A 233 14.28 21.37 10.48
CA ASN A 233 14.89 20.08 10.81
C ASN A 233 13.98 19.31 11.80
N PRO A 234 13.98 17.97 11.77
CA PRO A 234 14.87 17.07 11.03
C PRO A 234 14.50 16.83 9.55
N CYS A 235 13.33 17.29 9.07
CA CYS A 235 12.88 17.02 7.71
C CYS A 235 13.95 17.36 6.65
N TRP A 236 14.48 18.59 6.70
CA TRP A 236 15.44 19.05 5.71
C TRP A 236 16.73 18.21 5.71
N ASN A 237 17.25 17.90 6.88
CA ASN A 237 18.43 17.04 7.00
C ASN A 237 18.14 15.65 6.44
N ASN A 238 17.07 15.01 6.88
CA ASN A 238 16.68 13.68 6.43
C ASN A 238 16.51 13.61 4.89
N ALA A 239 15.81 14.59 4.32
CA ALA A 239 15.56 14.61 2.88
C ALA A 239 16.83 14.84 2.05
N ASN A 240 17.83 15.56 2.60
CA ASN A 240 19.07 15.88 1.89
C ASN A 240 20.21 14.89 2.10
N THR A 241 19.97 13.82 2.83
CA THR A 241 20.91 12.72 2.96
C THR A 241 20.85 11.77 1.77
N TYR A 242 19.74 11.75 1.04
CA TYR A 242 19.69 11.05 -0.24
C TYR A 242 20.61 11.73 -1.26
N PRO A 243 21.30 10.95 -2.10
CA PRO A 243 22.09 11.52 -3.18
C PRO A 243 21.22 12.22 -4.22
N VAL A 244 21.83 13.12 -4.98
CA VAL A 244 21.19 13.72 -6.17
C VAL A 244 20.96 12.61 -7.21
N PRO A 245 19.80 12.54 -7.85
CA PRO A 245 18.67 13.49 -7.87
C PRO A 245 17.53 13.19 -6.87
N TRP A 246 17.70 12.30 -5.91
CA TRP A 246 16.62 11.78 -5.05
C TRP A 246 16.41 12.57 -3.76
N ASN A 247 16.89 13.79 -3.72
CA ASN A 247 16.77 14.73 -2.60
C ASN A 247 16.06 16.02 -3.03
N PHE A 248 16.06 17.05 -2.19
CA PHE A 248 15.51 18.38 -2.50
C PHE A 248 16.40 19.21 -3.46
N GLN A 249 17.11 18.60 -4.39
CA GLN A 249 17.86 19.35 -5.43
C GLN A 249 16.89 20.13 -6.32
N LEU A 250 15.73 19.58 -6.63
CA LEU A 250 14.68 20.25 -7.41
C LEU A 250 13.47 20.45 -6.51
N LEU A 251 12.98 21.69 -6.46
CA LEU A 251 11.72 22.02 -5.81
C LEU A 251 10.59 21.93 -6.83
N SER A 252 9.60 21.05 -6.56
CA SER A 252 8.45 20.89 -7.44
C SER A 252 7.44 22.02 -7.25
N TRP A 253 7.11 22.36 -6.00
CA TRP A 253 6.27 23.52 -5.65
C TRP A 253 6.40 23.87 -4.16
N LEU A 254 5.95 25.09 -3.80
CA LEU A 254 5.60 25.46 -2.45
C LEU A 254 4.09 25.35 -2.25
N GLU A 255 3.65 25.02 -1.05
CA GLU A 255 2.25 24.76 -0.74
C GLU A 255 1.83 25.43 0.58
N ASN A 256 0.55 25.79 0.66
CA ASN A 256 -0.11 26.31 1.85
C ASN A 256 0.26 27.76 2.19
N ALA A 257 0.16 28.65 1.21
CA ALA A 257 0.21 30.08 1.42
C ALA A 257 -0.98 30.79 0.74
N PRO A 258 -1.51 31.89 1.31
CA PRO A 258 -2.60 32.64 0.69
C PRO A 258 -2.18 33.25 -0.65
N GLU A 259 -0.90 33.57 -0.82
CA GLU A 259 -0.32 34.12 -2.06
C GLU A 259 -0.42 33.14 -3.24
N PHE A 260 -0.55 31.83 -2.95
CA PHE A 260 -0.69 30.78 -3.96
C PHE A 260 -2.14 30.45 -4.30
N LEU A 261 -3.10 31.15 -3.70
CA LEU A 261 -4.52 30.94 -3.95
C LEU A 261 -4.92 31.62 -5.29
N THR A 262 -4.58 31.02 -6.41
CA THR A 262 -4.66 31.63 -7.74
C THR A 262 -5.53 30.91 -8.76
N ALA A 263 -5.94 29.65 -8.50
CA ALA A 263 -6.68 28.84 -9.45
C ALA A 263 -7.98 28.28 -8.85
N PRO A 264 -8.99 27.97 -9.68
CA PRO A 264 -10.21 27.34 -9.24
C PRO A 264 -9.96 26.03 -8.48
N ASN A 265 -10.80 25.78 -7.47
CA ASN A 265 -10.74 24.63 -6.55
C ASN A 265 -9.52 24.66 -5.60
N MET A 266 -8.76 25.75 -5.50
CA MET A 266 -7.74 25.91 -4.48
C MET A 266 -8.33 26.47 -3.19
N TRP A 267 -7.72 26.06 -2.06
CA TRP A 267 -8.10 26.50 -0.71
C TRP A 267 -6.90 26.78 0.17
N TYR A 268 -7.11 27.64 1.16
CA TYR A 268 -6.16 27.96 2.21
C TYR A 268 -6.90 28.12 3.55
N LEU A 269 -6.29 27.66 4.63
CA LEU A 269 -6.76 27.88 6.00
C LEU A 269 -5.77 28.77 6.75
N SER A 270 -6.26 29.92 7.23
CA SER A 270 -5.42 30.84 8.00
C SER A 270 -5.30 30.42 9.47
N PRO A 271 -4.30 30.97 10.23
CA PRO A 271 -4.19 30.79 11.69
C PRO A 271 -5.45 31.22 12.46
N GLU A 272 -6.18 32.20 11.92
CA GLU A 272 -7.42 32.73 12.50
C GLU A 272 -8.63 31.81 12.19
N LYS A 273 -8.38 30.61 11.71
CA LYS A 273 -9.41 29.62 11.35
C LYS A 273 -10.35 30.07 10.22
N GLN A 274 -9.89 30.91 9.32
CA GLN A 274 -10.63 31.30 8.12
C GLN A 274 -10.21 30.45 6.93
N ILE A 275 -11.16 29.77 6.33
CA ILE A 275 -10.97 29.14 5.02
C ILE A 275 -11.19 30.18 3.93
N SER A 276 -10.28 30.20 2.96
CA SER A 276 -10.43 30.87 1.68
C SER A 276 -10.43 29.81 0.56
N TYR A 277 -11.40 29.87 -0.32
CA TYR A 277 -11.60 28.88 -1.39
C TYR A 277 -11.99 29.57 -2.69
N ILE A 278 -11.32 29.22 -3.78
CA ILE A 278 -11.73 29.68 -5.13
C ILE A 278 -12.74 28.70 -5.70
N ASN A 279 -14.00 29.08 -5.63
CA ASN A 279 -15.08 28.24 -6.09
C ASN A 279 -15.27 28.32 -7.61
N PRO A 280 -15.12 27.22 -8.35
CA PRO A 280 -15.36 27.23 -9.80
C PRO A 280 -16.81 27.53 -10.18
N ALA A 281 -17.79 27.33 -9.27
CA ALA A 281 -19.20 27.49 -9.55
C ALA A 281 -19.74 28.92 -9.30
N SER A 282 -18.95 29.87 -8.84
CA SER A 282 -19.35 31.25 -8.53
C SER A 282 -20.56 31.41 -7.57
N ALA A 283 -20.93 30.34 -6.87
CA ALA A 283 -21.98 30.31 -5.84
C ALA A 283 -21.41 29.91 -4.50
N ALA A 284 -22.07 30.21 -3.39
CA ALA A 284 -21.61 29.76 -2.09
C ALA A 284 -21.46 28.22 -2.02
N PRO A 285 -20.34 27.69 -1.52
CA PRO A 285 -20.14 26.27 -1.35
C PRO A 285 -21.27 25.67 -0.48
N VAL A 286 -21.77 24.53 -0.92
CA VAL A 286 -22.67 23.68 -0.14
C VAL A 286 -21.96 22.35 0.16
N ASN A 287 -22.30 21.67 1.24
CA ASN A 287 -21.66 20.41 1.66
C ASN A 287 -20.11 20.52 1.70
N ALA A 288 -19.60 21.58 2.31
CA ALA A 288 -18.18 21.76 2.52
C ALA A 288 -17.76 21.06 3.82
N VAL A 289 -16.74 20.20 3.75
CA VAL A 289 -16.28 19.36 4.88
C VAL A 289 -14.79 19.52 5.08
N LEU A 290 -14.39 19.76 6.33
CA LEU A 290 -13.01 19.87 6.77
C LEU A 290 -12.68 18.70 7.70
N PRO A 291 -11.87 17.72 7.29
CA PRO A 291 -11.44 16.61 8.15
C PRO A 291 -10.59 17.12 9.33
N VAL A 292 -10.91 16.66 10.55
CA VAL A 292 -10.25 17.17 11.77
C VAL A 292 -9.71 16.07 12.69
N ILE A 293 -10.11 14.81 12.50
CA ILE A 293 -9.55 13.68 13.24
C ILE A 293 -8.77 12.73 12.34
N GLU A 294 -7.75 12.10 12.91
CA GLU A 294 -6.83 11.25 12.14
C GLU A 294 -7.28 9.78 12.07
N SER A 295 -8.02 9.31 13.08
CA SER A 295 -8.48 7.93 13.12
C SER A 295 -9.99 7.87 13.28
N LEU A 296 -10.67 7.05 12.45
CA LEU A 296 -12.10 6.78 12.56
C LEU A 296 -12.37 5.54 13.41
N VAL A 297 -11.60 4.47 13.17
CA VAL A 297 -11.74 3.19 13.86
C VAL A 297 -10.37 2.66 14.24
N VAL A 298 -10.23 2.25 15.48
CA VAL A 298 -9.03 1.58 16.00
C VAL A 298 -9.44 0.25 16.60
N LEU A 299 -8.97 -0.85 16.02
CA LEU A 299 -9.12 -2.18 16.58
C LEU A 299 -7.79 -2.58 17.23
N SER A 300 -7.72 -2.54 18.56
CA SER A 300 -6.49 -2.74 19.32
C SER A 300 -6.66 -3.83 20.38
N GLY A 301 -6.10 -4.99 20.09
CA GLY A 301 -5.93 -6.09 21.04
C GLY A 301 -4.54 -6.10 21.64
N SER A 302 -4.16 -7.27 22.18
CA SER A 302 -2.81 -7.57 22.65
C SER A 302 -2.46 -9.02 22.33
N ALA A 303 -1.18 -9.40 22.44
CA ALA A 303 -0.68 -10.73 22.13
C ALA A 303 -1.47 -11.89 22.79
N GLY A 304 -1.92 -11.70 24.02
CA GLY A 304 -2.73 -12.69 24.74
C GLY A 304 -4.24 -12.52 24.61
N ASN A 305 -4.71 -11.36 24.15
CA ASN A 305 -6.13 -10.99 24.10
C ASN A 305 -6.43 -10.18 22.84
N PRO A 306 -6.46 -10.79 21.66
CA PRO A 306 -6.75 -10.09 20.42
C PRO A 306 -8.21 -9.59 20.39
N VAL A 307 -8.44 -8.49 19.70
CA VAL A 307 -9.79 -8.10 19.28
C VAL A 307 -10.22 -9.02 18.16
N SER A 308 -11.43 -9.60 18.24
CA SER A 308 -11.76 -10.65 17.27
C SER A 308 -13.24 -10.78 16.93
N ASN A 309 -13.52 -11.39 15.78
CA ASN A 309 -14.87 -11.77 15.33
C ASN A 309 -15.84 -10.59 15.27
N ILE A 310 -15.38 -9.49 14.65
CA ILE A 310 -16.16 -8.29 14.39
C ILE A 310 -16.25 -8.07 12.88
N SER A 311 -17.43 -7.69 12.40
CA SER A 311 -17.64 -7.36 11.00
C SER A 311 -18.21 -5.96 10.82
N PHE A 312 -17.72 -5.24 9.80
CA PHE A 312 -18.24 -3.95 9.34
C PHE A 312 -18.80 -4.13 7.93
N LYS A 313 -20.10 -3.86 7.74
CA LYS A 313 -20.75 -4.16 6.46
C LYS A 313 -21.55 -3.00 5.91
N ASN A 314 -21.34 -2.69 4.62
CA ASN A 314 -22.09 -1.70 3.87
C ASN A 314 -22.08 -0.29 4.52
N LEU A 315 -20.96 0.12 5.11
CA LEU A 315 -20.74 1.40 5.74
C LEU A 315 -19.82 2.28 4.86
N THR A 316 -19.92 3.58 5.02
CA THR A 316 -18.97 4.53 4.42
C THR A 316 -18.11 5.14 5.52
N PHE A 317 -16.79 5.05 5.35
CA PHE A 317 -15.80 5.70 6.20
C PHE A 317 -15.19 6.86 5.43
N ALA A 318 -15.32 8.08 5.96
CA ALA A 318 -14.96 9.28 5.22
C ALA A 318 -14.42 10.41 6.08
N TYR A 319 -13.71 11.33 5.43
CA TYR A 319 -13.30 12.62 5.98
C TYR A 319 -12.42 12.51 7.23
N ALA A 320 -11.41 11.67 7.18
CA ALA A 320 -10.30 11.71 8.13
C ALA A 320 -9.08 12.41 7.52
N THR A 321 -8.20 12.95 8.37
CA THR A 321 -6.95 13.60 7.98
C THR A 321 -5.74 12.80 8.46
N TRP A 322 -4.55 13.28 8.18
CA TRP A 322 -3.29 12.90 8.82
C TRP A 322 -2.43 14.13 8.96
N LEU A 323 -2.07 14.48 10.20
CA LEU A 323 -1.42 15.73 10.54
C LEU A 323 0.10 15.60 10.72
N GLY A 324 0.64 14.38 10.70
CA GLY A 324 2.07 14.12 10.88
C GLY A 324 3.00 15.04 10.07
N PRO A 325 2.73 15.24 8.77
CA PRO A 325 3.54 16.11 7.93
C PRO A 325 3.56 17.61 8.32
N ASN A 326 2.65 18.07 9.18
CA ASN A 326 2.69 19.44 9.71
C ASN A 326 3.79 19.62 10.77
N SER A 327 4.33 18.55 11.31
CA SER A 327 5.43 18.60 12.28
C SER A 327 6.75 18.92 11.61
N SER A 328 7.78 19.21 12.40
CA SER A 328 9.15 19.43 11.90
C SER A 328 9.75 18.22 11.19
N ASN A 329 9.19 17.03 11.38
CA ASN A 329 9.58 15.84 10.62
C ASN A 329 9.12 15.88 9.15
N GLY A 330 8.06 16.63 8.84
CA GLY A 330 7.47 16.63 7.52
C GLY A 330 7.06 15.25 7.05
N TYR A 331 7.27 14.98 5.76
CA TYR A 331 7.13 13.66 5.15
C TYR A 331 8.33 13.41 4.24
N VAL A 332 9.29 12.67 4.70
CA VAL A 332 10.47 12.27 3.92
C VAL A 332 10.31 10.83 3.50
N ALA A 333 9.72 10.64 2.31
CA ALA A 333 9.46 9.31 1.78
C ALA A 333 10.77 8.51 1.61
N ASP A 334 10.74 7.26 2.04
CA ASP A 334 11.73 6.29 1.60
C ASP A 334 11.20 5.52 0.38
N GLN A 335 10.12 4.78 0.54
CA GLN A 335 9.36 4.17 -0.57
C GLN A 335 8.04 3.55 -0.05
N SER A 336 7.06 3.39 -0.94
CA SER A 336 5.80 2.65 -0.68
C SER A 336 5.00 3.21 0.50
N GLY A 337 5.07 4.52 0.76
CA GLY A 337 4.39 5.16 1.87
C GLY A 337 5.10 4.99 3.22
N ASN A 338 6.33 4.46 3.23
CA ASN A 338 7.19 4.45 4.41
C ASN A 338 8.10 5.68 4.39
N PHE A 339 8.35 6.29 5.55
CA PHE A 339 9.04 7.56 5.66
C PHE A 339 9.90 7.66 6.92
N LEU A 340 10.83 8.61 6.92
CA LEU A 340 11.77 8.86 8.01
C LEU A 340 11.17 9.77 9.09
N LEU A 341 11.44 9.47 10.35
CA LEU A 341 11.08 10.32 11.50
C LEU A 341 12.27 10.52 12.44
N GLY A 342 12.35 11.72 13.05
CA GLY A 342 13.34 12.05 14.07
C GLY A 342 14.73 12.31 13.52
N ASP A 343 15.67 12.55 14.42
CA ASP A 343 17.08 12.83 14.10
C ASP A 343 17.93 11.54 14.03
N ASN A 344 17.31 10.39 13.95
CA ASN A 344 17.98 9.07 13.92
C ASN A 344 18.49 8.72 12.53
N TYR A 345 18.81 9.72 11.76
CA TYR A 345 19.28 9.53 10.41
C TYR A 345 20.80 9.22 10.42
N GLU A 346 21.14 8.03 9.97
CA GLU A 346 22.51 7.71 9.59
C GLU A 346 22.70 7.90 8.10
N SER A 347 23.80 8.54 7.69
CA SER A 347 24.07 8.96 6.32
C SER A 347 24.32 7.80 5.32
N ASN A 348 24.03 6.57 5.70
CA ASN A 348 24.15 5.42 4.81
C ASN A 348 22.76 4.80 4.56
N THR A 349 22.58 4.29 3.36
CA THR A 349 21.33 3.68 2.91
C THR A 349 20.86 2.52 3.81
N ILE A 350 21.78 1.86 4.49
CA ILE A 350 21.51 0.75 5.41
C ILE A 350 20.81 1.27 6.68
N GLY A 351 21.29 2.39 7.24
CA GLY A 351 20.69 3.01 8.42
C GLY A 351 19.24 3.49 8.18
N HIS A 352 18.96 4.03 7.00
CA HIS A 352 17.62 4.51 6.65
C HIS A 352 16.55 3.46 6.80
N GLN A 353 16.78 2.30 6.22
CA GLN A 353 15.76 1.25 6.12
C GLN A 353 15.42 0.61 7.47
N GLN A 354 16.20 0.90 8.50
CA GLN A 354 15.95 0.43 9.87
C GLN A 354 15.12 1.41 10.71
N VAL A 355 15.00 2.66 10.28
CA VAL A 355 14.35 3.74 11.04
C VAL A 355 13.14 4.34 10.32
N VAL A 356 12.57 3.62 9.37
CA VAL A 356 11.37 4.04 8.66
C VAL A 356 10.10 3.69 9.41
N TYR A 357 9.10 4.50 9.18
CA TYR A 357 7.76 4.35 9.73
C TYR A 357 6.73 4.32 8.62
N SER A 358 5.74 3.48 8.75
CA SER A 358 4.65 3.44 7.79
C SER A 358 3.64 4.57 8.03
N THR A 359 3.06 5.09 6.96
CA THR A 359 1.97 6.06 7.06
C THR A 359 0.81 5.46 7.86
N PRO A 360 0.27 6.15 8.88
CA PRO A 360 -0.76 5.60 9.74
C PRO A 360 -2.09 5.41 9.03
N GLY A 361 -2.84 4.40 9.48
CA GLY A 361 -4.19 4.12 8.99
C GLY A 361 -5.25 5.01 9.64
N ASN A 362 -6.16 5.55 8.82
CA ASN A 362 -7.38 6.17 9.34
C ASN A 362 -8.34 5.12 9.94
N ILE A 363 -8.23 3.88 9.50
CA ILE A 363 -8.72 2.69 10.18
C ILE A 363 -7.52 1.78 10.43
N SER A 364 -7.29 1.38 11.68
CA SER A 364 -6.10 0.59 12.04
C SER A 364 -6.45 -0.65 12.87
N LEU A 365 -5.72 -1.73 12.59
CA LEU A 365 -5.82 -3.01 13.27
C LEU A 365 -4.46 -3.37 13.89
N SER A 366 -4.46 -3.78 15.14
CA SER A 366 -3.31 -4.42 15.79
C SER A 366 -3.80 -5.53 16.72
N TYR A 367 -3.12 -6.68 16.70
CA TYR A 367 -3.58 -7.87 17.39
C TYR A 367 -5.08 -8.12 17.19
N ALA A 368 -5.47 -8.15 15.91
CA ALA A 368 -6.84 -8.28 15.46
C ALA A 368 -7.01 -9.58 14.67
N ASN A 369 -8.01 -10.38 15.03
CA ASN A 369 -8.19 -11.70 14.44
C ASN A 369 -9.63 -11.89 13.93
N ASN A 370 -9.77 -12.39 12.70
CA ASN A 370 -11.08 -12.64 12.11
C ASN A 370 -11.97 -11.38 12.08
N ILE A 371 -11.40 -10.25 11.68
CA ILE A 371 -12.12 -9.02 11.42
C ILE A 371 -12.51 -8.98 9.94
N ILE A 372 -13.75 -8.58 9.65
CA ILE A 372 -14.28 -8.56 8.28
C ILE A 372 -14.73 -7.15 7.93
N PHE A 373 -14.18 -6.58 6.88
CA PHE A 373 -14.72 -5.40 6.20
C PHE A 373 -15.31 -5.84 4.88
N SER A 374 -16.63 -5.69 4.70
CA SER A 374 -17.32 -6.19 3.51
C SER A 374 -18.35 -5.21 2.96
N GLY A 375 -18.25 -4.89 1.68
CA GLY A 375 -19.19 -4.01 0.99
C GLY A 375 -19.12 -2.55 1.44
N ASN A 376 -18.03 -2.13 2.10
CA ASN A 376 -17.87 -0.77 2.59
C ASN A 376 -17.30 0.15 1.52
N THR A 377 -17.49 1.44 1.72
CA THR A 377 -16.83 2.51 0.95
C THR A 377 -15.85 3.25 1.85
N PHE A 378 -14.61 3.38 1.42
CA PHE A 378 -13.56 4.19 2.03
C PHE A 378 -13.26 5.35 1.08
N ILE A 379 -13.51 6.58 1.51
CA ILE A 379 -13.42 7.75 0.64
C ILE A 379 -12.96 8.98 1.42
N HIS A 380 -12.21 9.86 0.76
CA HIS A 380 -11.78 11.14 1.34
C HIS A 380 -10.97 10.98 2.64
N LEU A 381 -10.00 10.07 2.63
CA LEU A 381 -9.17 9.76 3.78
C LEU A 381 -7.75 10.34 3.61
N GLY A 382 -7.22 10.92 4.69
CA GLY A 382 -5.98 11.70 4.67
C GLY A 382 -4.70 10.90 4.95
N GLY A 383 -4.82 9.65 5.41
CA GLY A 383 -3.72 8.70 5.62
C GLY A 383 -3.90 7.45 4.77
N VAL A 384 -3.42 6.30 5.27
CA VAL A 384 -3.79 4.99 4.72
C VAL A 384 -5.24 4.71 5.10
N ALA A 385 -6.06 4.25 4.16
CA ALA A 385 -7.47 4.04 4.49
C ALA A 385 -7.66 2.92 5.51
N LEU A 386 -7.01 1.76 5.30
CA LEU A 386 -7.11 0.60 6.18
C LEU A 386 -5.74 -0.06 6.37
N ALA A 387 -5.23 -0.07 7.59
CA ALA A 387 -3.95 -0.67 7.95
C ALA A 387 -4.12 -1.88 8.87
N LEU A 388 -3.56 -3.02 8.44
CA LEU A 388 -3.46 -4.26 9.22
C LEU A 388 -2.03 -4.38 9.74
N GLY A 389 -1.80 -3.92 10.97
CA GLY A 389 -0.48 -3.92 11.61
C GLY A 389 -0.20 -5.20 12.40
N THR A 390 0.77 -5.12 13.28
CA THR A 390 1.32 -6.22 14.10
C THR A 390 0.24 -7.09 14.73
N GLY A 391 0.36 -8.42 14.57
CA GLY A 391 -0.57 -9.39 15.15
C GLY A 391 -1.94 -9.47 14.47
N SER A 392 -2.11 -8.83 13.30
CA SER A 392 -3.35 -8.90 12.52
C SER A 392 -3.41 -10.20 11.73
N GLN A 393 -4.34 -11.10 12.09
CA GLN A 393 -4.39 -12.45 11.54
C GLN A 393 -5.79 -12.81 11.05
N ASN A 394 -5.87 -13.57 9.95
CA ASN A 394 -7.11 -14.12 9.41
C ASN A 394 -8.21 -13.07 9.10
N ASN A 395 -7.83 -11.82 8.85
CA ASN A 395 -8.78 -10.75 8.54
C ASN A 395 -9.16 -10.77 7.06
N GLN A 396 -10.34 -10.25 6.74
CA GLN A 396 -10.88 -10.24 5.39
C GLN A 396 -11.33 -8.84 4.98
N ILE A 397 -10.79 -8.36 3.90
CA ILE A 397 -11.12 -7.07 3.27
C ILE A 397 -11.72 -7.42 1.91
N ILE A 398 -13.06 -7.49 1.84
CA ILE A 398 -13.73 -8.09 0.69
C ILE A 398 -14.87 -7.22 0.15
N ASN A 399 -14.96 -7.12 -1.19
CA ASN A 399 -16.05 -6.40 -1.88
C ASN A 399 -16.17 -4.91 -1.48
N ASN A 400 -15.09 -4.24 -1.12
CA ASN A 400 -15.11 -2.84 -0.75
C ASN A 400 -14.72 -1.94 -1.91
N THR A 401 -15.08 -0.66 -1.80
CA THR A 401 -14.63 0.41 -2.70
C THR A 401 -13.72 1.36 -1.94
N PHE A 402 -12.55 1.65 -2.51
CA PHE A 402 -11.60 2.64 -2.00
C PHE A 402 -11.38 3.69 -3.09
N THR A 403 -11.59 4.96 -2.77
CA THR A 403 -11.37 6.03 -3.74
C THR A 403 -11.02 7.36 -3.07
N ASP A 404 -10.24 8.18 -3.75
CA ASP A 404 -9.77 9.47 -3.25
C ASP A 404 -9.12 9.39 -1.87
N ILE A 405 -8.05 8.59 -1.79
CA ILE A 405 -7.26 8.34 -0.58
C ILE A 405 -5.92 9.05 -0.70
N SER A 406 -5.50 9.74 0.35
CA SER A 406 -4.26 10.53 0.35
C SER A 406 -2.99 9.66 0.27
N SER A 407 -3.01 8.47 0.85
CA SER A 407 -1.93 7.48 0.84
C SER A 407 -2.43 6.14 0.24
N ALA A 408 -2.03 4.99 0.79
CA ALA A 408 -2.49 3.68 0.34
C ALA A 408 -3.96 3.43 0.68
N ALA A 409 -4.65 2.65 -0.15
CA ALA A 409 -5.96 2.10 0.21
C ALA A 409 -5.83 1.06 1.32
N ILE A 410 -4.89 0.14 1.19
CA ILE A 410 -4.70 -0.97 2.14
C ILE A 410 -3.21 -1.16 2.41
N GLN A 411 -2.88 -1.32 3.68
CA GLN A 411 -1.56 -1.73 4.12
C GLN A 411 -1.66 -3.00 4.97
N VAL A 412 -0.80 -4.00 4.72
CA VAL A 412 -0.76 -5.26 5.44
C VAL A 412 0.66 -5.51 5.95
N GLY A 413 0.82 -5.63 7.27
CA GLY A 413 2.13 -5.75 7.89
C GLY A 413 2.89 -4.43 7.98
N GLY A 414 4.02 -4.46 8.63
CA GLY A 414 4.94 -3.34 8.80
C GLY A 414 6.33 -3.67 8.29
N VAL A 415 7.26 -2.74 8.52
CA VAL A 415 8.66 -2.82 8.07
C VAL A 415 9.65 -2.73 9.22
N SER A 416 9.17 -2.69 10.45
CA SER A 416 10.02 -2.60 11.63
C SER A 416 10.81 -3.89 11.88
N PRO A 417 11.90 -3.86 12.64
CA PRO A 417 12.62 -5.07 13.03
C PRO A 417 11.75 -6.13 13.72
N THR A 418 10.72 -5.70 14.45
CA THR A 418 9.76 -6.61 15.09
C THR A 418 8.78 -7.24 14.13
N ASP A 419 8.48 -6.58 13.00
CA ASP A 419 7.63 -7.15 11.94
C ASP A 419 8.37 -8.19 11.10
N MET A 420 9.69 -8.04 10.95
CA MET A 420 10.52 -8.95 10.14
C MET A 420 10.58 -10.36 10.74
N ARG A 421 10.72 -10.48 12.06
CA ARG A 421 10.89 -11.76 12.79
C ARG A 421 10.05 -11.76 14.08
N PRO A 422 8.71 -11.68 13.95
CA PRO A 422 7.82 -11.61 15.10
C PRO A 422 7.71 -12.97 15.80
N ASP A 423 7.33 -12.94 17.06
CA ASP A 423 6.77 -14.13 17.72
C ASP A 423 5.41 -14.51 17.09
N SER A 424 4.92 -15.70 17.41
CA SER A 424 3.69 -16.24 16.78
C SER A 424 2.44 -15.39 17.04
N ALA A 425 2.37 -14.69 18.16
CA ALA A 425 1.22 -13.82 18.49
C ALA A 425 1.29 -12.46 17.76
N SER A 426 2.49 -12.00 17.47
CA SER A 426 2.76 -10.72 16.81
C SER A 426 2.81 -10.82 15.28
N GLN A 427 2.72 -12.03 14.73
CA GLN A 427 2.71 -12.24 13.28
C GLN A 427 1.51 -11.58 12.61
N THR A 428 1.76 -10.86 11.51
CA THR A 428 0.71 -10.47 10.57
C THR A 428 0.58 -11.57 9.52
N SER A 429 -0.57 -12.29 9.52
CA SER A 429 -0.67 -13.51 8.71
C SER A 429 -2.07 -13.87 8.23
N ASN A 430 -2.14 -14.64 7.14
CA ASN A 430 -3.36 -15.21 6.58
C ASN A 430 -4.48 -14.19 6.31
N ASN A 431 -4.12 -12.95 5.98
CA ASN A 431 -5.09 -11.92 5.65
C ASN A 431 -5.52 -12.04 4.18
N LEU A 432 -6.79 -11.77 3.91
CA LEU A 432 -7.39 -11.84 2.58
C LEU A 432 -7.85 -10.46 2.12
N VAL A 433 -7.33 -10.00 0.98
CA VAL A 433 -7.78 -8.80 0.28
C VAL A 433 -8.38 -9.25 -1.06
N LYS A 434 -9.71 -9.23 -1.17
CA LYS A 434 -10.38 -9.83 -2.31
C LYS A 434 -11.53 -8.99 -2.84
N ASN A 435 -11.66 -8.94 -4.18
CA ASN A 435 -12.84 -8.36 -4.83
C ASN A 435 -13.08 -6.88 -4.50
N ASN A 436 -12.01 -6.11 -4.25
CA ASN A 436 -12.14 -4.69 -3.97
C ASN A 436 -11.94 -3.87 -5.25
N VAL A 437 -12.66 -2.75 -5.37
CA VAL A 437 -12.43 -1.71 -6.38
C VAL A 437 -11.60 -0.61 -5.72
N ILE A 438 -10.42 -0.34 -6.24
CA ILE A 438 -9.48 0.63 -5.68
C ILE A 438 -9.08 1.62 -6.77
N SER A 439 -9.28 2.91 -6.52
CA SER A 439 -8.93 3.95 -7.48
C SER A 439 -8.55 5.27 -6.83
N TYR A 440 -7.74 6.07 -7.52
CA TYR A 440 -7.35 7.41 -7.07
C TYR A 440 -6.74 7.40 -5.66
N THR A 441 -5.76 6.53 -5.44
CA THR A 441 -4.95 6.51 -4.22
C THR A 441 -3.73 7.43 -4.34
N GLY A 442 -2.99 7.62 -3.23
CA GLY A 442 -1.77 8.42 -3.24
C GLY A 442 -2.00 9.90 -3.59
N ARG A 443 -3.17 10.47 -3.25
CA ARG A 443 -3.55 11.84 -3.69
C ARG A 443 -2.66 12.93 -3.12
N ASP A 444 -2.10 12.71 -1.93
CA ASP A 444 -1.20 13.68 -1.26
C ASP A 444 0.22 13.12 -1.09
N TYR A 445 0.42 11.79 -1.25
CA TYR A 445 1.69 11.08 -1.08
C TYR A 445 1.89 10.13 -2.27
N TYR A 446 2.55 10.61 -3.34
CA TYR A 446 2.63 9.92 -4.63
C TYR A 446 3.47 8.64 -4.60
N ASP A 447 4.40 8.51 -3.65
CA ASP A 447 5.27 7.34 -3.49
C ASP A 447 4.57 6.09 -2.94
N THR A 448 3.25 6.19 -2.70
CA THR A 448 2.46 5.11 -2.09
C THR A 448 1.96 4.13 -3.14
N ALA A 449 2.08 2.83 -2.87
CA ALA A 449 1.33 1.83 -3.62
C ALA A 449 -0.15 1.81 -3.17
N ALA A 450 -1.07 1.46 -4.07
CA ALA A 450 -2.48 1.34 -3.69
C ALA A 450 -2.70 0.25 -2.64
N ILE A 451 -2.02 -0.89 -2.76
CA ILE A 451 -1.90 -1.91 -1.71
C ILE A 451 -0.42 -2.09 -1.39
N TYR A 452 -0.05 -1.84 -0.16
CA TYR A 452 1.30 -2.11 0.33
C TYR A 452 1.32 -3.33 1.27
N VAL A 453 2.28 -4.22 1.10
CA VAL A 453 2.50 -5.40 1.93
C VAL A 453 3.94 -5.40 2.44
N GLY A 454 4.09 -5.21 3.73
CA GLY A 454 5.37 -5.34 4.42
C GLY A 454 5.70 -6.80 4.76
N PHE A 455 6.27 -7.03 5.94
CA PHE A 455 6.59 -8.38 6.39
C PHE A 455 5.33 -9.13 6.87
N THR A 456 4.92 -10.16 6.13
CA THR A 456 3.70 -10.95 6.39
C THR A 456 3.83 -12.36 5.81
N THR A 457 3.03 -13.29 6.31
CA THR A 457 2.96 -14.65 5.76
C THR A 457 1.52 -15.04 5.43
N GLY A 458 1.34 -15.76 4.32
CA GLY A 458 0.04 -16.29 3.90
C GLY A 458 -0.99 -15.24 3.50
N THR A 459 -0.58 -14.01 3.23
CA THR A 459 -1.48 -12.94 2.76
C THR A 459 -1.86 -13.21 1.30
N LYS A 460 -3.16 -13.08 1.00
CA LYS A 460 -3.69 -13.26 -0.35
C LYS A 460 -4.36 -11.99 -0.85
N ILE A 461 -3.94 -11.53 -2.03
CA ILE A 461 -4.49 -10.37 -2.73
C ILE A 461 -5.04 -10.87 -4.06
N THR A 462 -6.36 -10.97 -4.19
CA THR A 462 -6.94 -11.65 -5.34
C THR A 462 -8.23 -10.99 -5.83
N HIS A 463 -8.41 -11.00 -7.15
CA HIS A 463 -9.61 -10.46 -7.81
C HIS A 463 -9.90 -8.97 -7.49
N ASN A 464 -8.89 -8.15 -7.22
CA ASN A 464 -9.08 -6.72 -7.07
C ASN A 464 -8.94 -6.00 -8.41
N SER A 465 -9.72 -4.94 -8.62
CA SER A 465 -9.56 -4.00 -9.73
C SER A 465 -8.93 -2.73 -9.19
N ILE A 466 -7.72 -2.40 -9.65
CA ILE A 466 -6.92 -1.28 -9.15
C ILE A 466 -6.59 -0.35 -10.32
N SER A 467 -6.89 0.95 -10.17
CA SER A 467 -6.66 1.94 -11.23
C SER A 467 -6.29 3.30 -10.67
N HIS A 468 -5.74 4.14 -11.56
CA HIS A 468 -5.36 5.53 -11.25
C HIS A 468 -4.45 5.62 -10.03
N THR A 469 -3.31 4.93 -10.09
CA THR A 469 -2.30 4.96 -9.05
C THR A 469 -1.12 5.85 -9.45
N PRO A 470 -0.64 6.71 -8.53
CA PRO A 470 0.46 7.62 -8.86
C PRO A 470 1.78 6.90 -9.05
N TRP A 471 1.97 5.79 -8.37
CA TRP A 471 3.10 4.89 -8.44
C TRP A 471 2.63 3.44 -8.65
N SER A 472 3.22 2.46 -7.96
CA SER A 472 2.86 1.05 -8.10
C SER A 472 1.43 0.76 -7.63
N SER A 473 0.73 -0.17 -8.28
CA SER A 473 -0.59 -0.60 -7.82
C SER A 473 -0.49 -1.52 -6.60
N ILE A 474 0.40 -2.51 -6.63
CA ILE A 474 0.75 -3.33 -5.46
C ILE A 474 2.26 -3.29 -5.26
N ALA A 475 2.71 -3.07 -4.03
CA ALA A 475 4.10 -3.26 -3.64
C ALA A 475 4.18 -4.26 -2.48
N ILE A 476 5.13 -5.21 -2.56
CA ILE A 476 5.35 -6.24 -1.56
C ILE A 476 6.83 -6.44 -1.26
N GLY A 477 7.16 -6.51 0.02
CA GLY A 477 8.53 -6.65 0.51
C GLY A 477 9.13 -5.35 1.01
N TRP A 478 10.31 -5.45 1.63
CA TRP A 478 11.07 -4.33 2.17
C TRP A 478 12.54 -4.68 2.33
N GLY A 479 13.40 -3.69 2.14
CA GLY A 479 14.80 -3.74 2.54
C GLY A 479 15.77 -4.22 1.47
N TRP A 480 15.32 -4.52 0.26
CA TRP A 480 16.17 -4.86 -0.91
C TRP A 480 17.28 -5.86 -0.59
N GLY A 481 17.04 -6.88 0.22
CA GLY A 481 18.00 -7.89 0.63
C GLY A 481 18.75 -7.59 1.95
N LEU A 482 18.65 -6.37 2.48
CA LEU A 482 19.35 -5.96 3.72
C LEU A 482 19.00 -6.83 4.92
N PHE A 483 17.73 -7.17 5.06
CA PHE A 483 17.20 -7.87 6.22
C PHE A 483 17.06 -9.37 5.99
N ASP A 484 17.39 -9.84 4.80
CA ASP A 484 17.20 -11.22 4.42
C ASP A 484 18.27 -12.13 5.03
N GLN A 485 17.91 -13.38 5.22
CA GLN A 485 18.88 -14.38 5.57
C GLN A 485 19.90 -14.50 4.44
N SER A 486 21.16 -14.34 4.78
CA SER A 486 22.25 -14.44 3.81
C SER A 486 22.40 -13.25 2.84
N GLY A 487 21.57 -12.23 2.90
CA GLY A 487 21.68 -11.03 2.08
C GLY A 487 21.25 -11.24 0.63
N PHE A 488 22.10 -10.84 -0.30
CA PHE A 488 21.79 -10.92 -1.73
C PHE A 488 22.05 -12.30 -2.33
N PRO A 489 21.23 -12.74 -3.28
CA PRO A 489 21.43 -14.02 -3.96
C PRO A 489 22.78 -14.06 -4.68
N GLY A 490 23.52 -15.13 -4.43
CA GLY A 490 24.80 -15.39 -5.09
C GLY A 490 25.97 -14.49 -4.71
N LEU A 491 25.81 -13.58 -3.76
CA LEU A 491 26.87 -12.72 -3.27
C LEU A 491 27.41 -13.18 -1.90
N PRO A 492 28.68 -12.88 -1.58
CA PRO A 492 29.23 -13.18 -0.27
C PRO A 492 28.47 -12.44 0.84
N HIS A 493 28.30 -13.09 1.98
CA HIS A 493 27.70 -12.45 3.13
C HIS A 493 28.54 -11.31 3.66
N ALA A 494 27.88 -10.26 4.08
CA ALA A 494 28.52 -9.19 4.82
C ALA A 494 28.91 -9.62 6.24
N THR A 495 29.71 -8.81 6.88
CA THR A 495 30.07 -8.99 8.28
C THR A 495 28.87 -8.77 9.21
N PRO A 496 28.90 -9.26 10.46
CA PRO A 496 27.82 -9.02 11.40
C PRO A 496 27.44 -7.54 11.52
N ASN A 497 26.13 -7.28 11.51
CA ASN A 497 25.49 -5.93 11.47
C ASN A 497 25.56 -5.19 10.12
N GLU A 498 25.96 -5.87 9.07
CA GLU A 498 25.88 -5.38 7.70
C GLU A 498 24.91 -6.25 6.88
N TRP A 499 24.89 -6.04 5.57
CA TRP A 499 24.11 -6.85 4.63
C TRP A 499 24.40 -8.35 4.78
N GLY A 500 23.30 -9.15 4.85
CA GLY A 500 23.43 -10.60 4.96
C GLY A 500 23.88 -11.11 6.31
N SER A 501 23.89 -10.27 7.34
CA SER A 501 24.28 -10.68 8.69
C SER A 501 23.24 -11.50 9.44
N TYR A 502 22.01 -11.55 8.93
CA TYR A 502 20.93 -12.29 9.55
C TYR A 502 21.02 -13.79 9.29
N SER A 503 20.95 -14.59 10.35
CA SER A 503 21.05 -16.05 10.27
C SER A 503 19.72 -16.77 10.07
N THR A 504 18.60 -16.04 10.17
CA THR A 504 17.26 -16.58 10.03
C THR A 504 16.45 -15.81 9.00
N PRO A 505 15.54 -16.46 8.25
CA PRO A 505 14.70 -15.77 7.30
C PRO A 505 13.75 -14.78 8.00
N THR A 506 13.26 -13.83 7.23
CA THR A 506 12.12 -12.99 7.63
C THR A 506 10.84 -13.83 7.63
N ILE A 507 9.74 -13.27 8.14
CA ILE A 507 8.42 -13.93 8.08
C ILE A 507 7.85 -13.95 6.65
N ALA A 508 8.34 -13.13 5.72
CA ALA A 508 7.83 -13.04 4.37
C ALA A 508 7.78 -14.42 3.69
N SER A 509 6.58 -14.96 3.51
CA SER A 509 6.41 -16.29 2.93
C SER A 509 4.95 -16.60 2.58
N ASN A 510 4.73 -17.56 1.68
CA ASN A 510 3.40 -18.07 1.32
C ASN A 510 2.40 -17.00 0.88
N ASN A 511 2.87 -15.84 0.42
CA ASN A 511 2.02 -14.77 -0.06
C ASN A 511 1.59 -15.03 -1.51
N GLU A 512 0.39 -14.55 -1.87
CA GLU A 512 -0.17 -14.73 -3.20
C GLU A 512 -0.80 -13.42 -3.70
N ILE A 513 -0.46 -13.06 -4.96
CA ILE A 513 -1.08 -11.95 -5.70
C ILE A 513 -1.64 -12.55 -6.98
N SER A 514 -2.97 -12.74 -7.06
CA SER A 514 -3.55 -13.50 -8.17
C SER A 514 -4.84 -12.90 -8.72
N SER A 515 -5.04 -13.04 -10.02
CA SER A 515 -6.28 -12.66 -10.71
C SER A 515 -6.70 -11.20 -10.46
N ASN A 516 -5.76 -10.28 -10.23
CA ASN A 516 -6.06 -8.86 -10.14
C ASN A 516 -6.01 -8.21 -11.52
N TYR A 517 -6.76 -7.13 -11.68
CA TYR A 517 -6.74 -6.28 -12.85
C TYR A 517 -6.18 -4.91 -12.51
N PHE A 518 -5.22 -4.44 -13.30
CA PHE A 518 -4.54 -3.16 -13.11
C PHE A 518 -4.69 -2.30 -14.35
N SER A 519 -5.07 -1.03 -14.18
CA SER A 519 -5.05 -0.05 -15.26
C SER A 519 -4.61 1.32 -14.77
N ASP A 520 -4.08 2.13 -15.68
CA ASP A 520 -3.76 3.54 -15.42
C ASP A 520 -2.87 3.72 -14.17
N PHE A 521 -1.73 3.09 -14.19
CA PHE A 521 -0.75 3.12 -13.09
C PHE A 521 0.53 3.87 -13.46
N LEU A 522 1.36 4.22 -12.46
CA LEU A 522 2.54 5.07 -12.57
C LEU A 522 2.21 6.47 -13.10
N GLU A 523 1.03 7.02 -12.76
CA GLU A 523 0.56 8.28 -13.34
C GLU A 523 1.42 9.49 -12.97
N GLN A 524 2.14 9.46 -11.85
CA GLN A 524 2.96 10.57 -11.34
C GLN A 524 4.44 10.21 -11.27
N LEU A 525 4.74 9.07 -10.73
CA LEU A 525 6.10 8.58 -10.49
C LEU A 525 6.45 7.45 -11.47
N TRP A 526 7.69 7.03 -11.44
CA TRP A 526 8.25 5.93 -12.22
C TRP A 526 9.09 5.04 -11.31
N ASP A 527 9.83 4.07 -11.86
CA ASP A 527 10.60 3.11 -11.07
C ASP A 527 9.70 2.25 -10.15
N GLY A 528 8.65 1.72 -10.74
CA GLY A 528 7.62 0.89 -10.12
C GLY A 528 6.94 0.01 -11.16
N GLY A 529 5.77 -0.52 -10.84
CA GLY A 529 5.01 -1.40 -11.73
C GLY A 529 3.55 -1.57 -11.31
N ALA A 530 2.81 -2.38 -12.06
CA ALA A 530 1.52 -2.88 -11.58
C ALA A 530 1.71 -3.69 -10.30
N ILE A 531 2.76 -4.53 -10.28
CA ILE A 531 3.24 -5.23 -9.08
C ILE A 531 4.74 -4.97 -8.96
N TYR A 532 5.16 -4.50 -7.80
CA TYR A 532 6.55 -4.24 -7.42
C TYR A 532 6.95 -5.13 -6.25
N THR A 533 8.10 -5.78 -6.34
CA THR A 533 8.64 -6.62 -5.26
C THR A 533 10.07 -6.24 -4.94
N ASN A 534 10.46 -6.35 -3.67
CA ASN A 534 11.86 -6.27 -3.25
C ASN A 534 12.11 -7.19 -2.05
N GLY A 535 13.37 -7.56 -1.83
CA GLY A 535 13.76 -8.46 -0.77
C GLY A 535 13.26 -9.89 -0.95
N SER A 536 13.70 -10.80 -0.07
CA SER A 536 13.37 -12.22 -0.14
C SER A 536 11.90 -12.48 0.25
N GLN A 537 11.18 -13.23 -0.59
CA GLN A 537 9.77 -13.53 -0.44
C GLN A 537 9.49 -14.92 0.15
N GLY A 538 10.53 -15.57 0.67
CA GLY A 538 10.45 -16.90 1.27
C GLY A 538 11.82 -17.51 1.52
N ALA A 539 11.85 -18.68 2.12
CA ALA A 539 13.07 -19.47 2.28
C ALA A 539 13.32 -20.45 1.12
N GLY A 540 12.45 -20.44 0.12
CA GLY A 540 12.52 -21.29 -1.07
C GLY A 540 11.22 -21.19 -1.88
N TYR A 541 11.21 -21.75 -3.09
CA TYR A 541 10.03 -21.70 -3.95
C TYR A 541 8.77 -22.34 -3.36
N SER A 542 8.92 -23.28 -2.45
CA SER A 542 7.77 -23.97 -1.82
C SER A 542 6.95 -23.06 -0.90
N ASN A 543 7.54 -22.00 -0.43
CA ASN A 543 6.90 -20.98 0.43
C ASN A 543 7.15 -19.55 -0.05
N GLY A 544 7.62 -19.39 -1.27
CA GLY A 544 7.84 -18.09 -1.91
C GLY A 544 6.55 -17.39 -2.30
N LEU A 545 6.69 -16.23 -2.92
CA LEU A 545 5.59 -15.42 -3.45
C LEU A 545 5.10 -16.01 -4.79
N LEU A 546 3.79 -16.17 -4.90
CA LEU A 546 3.13 -16.52 -6.13
C LEU A 546 2.40 -15.32 -6.73
N ILE A 547 2.81 -14.89 -7.93
CA ILE A 547 2.16 -13.84 -8.72
C ILE A 547 1.57 -14.52 -9.95
N GLN A 548 0.22 -14.62 -10.05
CA GLN A 548 -0.36 -15.35 -11.15
C GLN A 548 -1.68 -14.78 -11.67
N LEU A 549 -1.95 -15.02 -12.97
CA LEU A 549 -3.24 -14.70 -13.59
C LEU A 549 -3.65 -13.22 -13.47
N ASN A 550 -2.70 -12.33 -13.25
CA ASN A 550 -2.96 -10.90 -13.19
C ASN A 550 -2.94 -10.31 -14.60
N VAL A 551 -3.75 -9.27 -14.82
CA VAL A 551 -3.82 -8.54 -16.08
C VAL A 551 -3.49 -7.08 -15.82
N ALA A 552 -2.56 -6.50 -16.57
CA ALA A 552 -2.16 -5.10 -16.48
C ALA A 552 -2.22 -4.42 -17.83
N GLU A 553 -2.76 -3.19 -17.88
CA GLU A 553 -2.81 -2.36 -19.07
C GLU A 553 -2.72 -0.87 -18.75
N ASN A 554 -2.46 -0.06 -19.77
CA ASN A 554 -2.44 1.41 -19.69
C ASN A 554 -1.43 1.95 -18.66
N LYS A 555 -0.23 1.38 -18.58
CA LYS A 555 0.86 2.05 -17.88
C LYS A 555 1.12 3.42 -18.51
N ARG A 556 1.41 4.44 -17.69
CA ARG A 556 1.75 5.77 -18.23
C ARG A 556 2.87 5.66 -19.28
N PRO A 557 2.68 6.18 -20.49
CA PRO A 557 3.73 6.19 -21.50
C PRO A 557 5.00 6.89 -21.00
N ASN A 558 6.16 6.35 -21.37
CA ASN A 558 7.49 6.88 -21.00
C ASN A 558 7.80 6.90 -19.48
N ALA A 559 7.05 6.18 -18.67
CA ALA A 559 7.36 6.06 -17.25
C ALA A 559 8.65 5.26 -16.97
N GLY A 560 9.29 4.69 -17.98
CA GLY A 560 10.56 3.98 -17.87
C GLY A 560 10.54 2.73 -16.99
N SER A 561 9.38 2.37 -16.47
CA SER A 561 9.22 1.37 -15.43
C SER A 561 8.56 0.10 -15.95
N ASN A 562 8.61 -0.93 -15.17
CA ASN A 562 8.18 -2.26 -15.52
C ASN A 562 6.72 -2.51 -15.13
N ILE A 563 6.13 -3.60 -15.58
CA ILE A 563 4.77 -3.97 -15.19
C ILE A 563 4.82 -4.92 -14.00
N TYR A 564 5.60 -5.98 -14.12
CA TYR A 564 5.85 -6.94 -13.05
C TYR A 564 7.30 -6.79 -12.60
N TYR A 565 7.54 -5.94 -11.63
CA TYR A 565 8.86 -5.47 -11.28
C TYR A 565 9.45 -6.26 -10.11
N THR A 566 10.46 -7.05 -10.37
CA THR A 566 11.28 -7.73 -9.35
C THR A 566 12.55 -6.91 -9.11
N ASP A 567 12.50 -6.01 -8.13
CA ASP A 567 13.60 -5.12 -7.79
C ASP A 567 14.59 -5.78 -6.83
N GLY A 568 15.64 -5.06 -6.47
CA GLY A 568 16.80 -5.53 -5.72
C GLY A 568 16.50 -6.43 -4.53
N GLY A 569 17.33 -7.46 -4.36
CA GLY A 569 17.17 -8.46 -3.32
C GLY A 569 15.98 -9.40 -3.49
N THR A 570 15.16 -9.24 -4.55
CA THR A 570 14.01 -10.13 -4.78
C THR A 570 14.45 -11.57 -4.98
N GLU A 571 13.89 -12.46 -4.15
CA GLU A 571 14.11 -13.90 -4.23
C GLU A 571 12.83 -14.70 -4.01
N TYR A 572 12.84 -15.93 -4.56
CA TYR A 572 11.76 -16.93 -4.40
C TYR A 572 10.40 -16.44 -4.86
N VAL A 573 10.37 -15.86 -6.06
CA VAL A 573 9.14 -15.41 -6.71
C VAL A 573 8.83 -16.28 -7.92
N THR A 574 7.57 -16.68 -8.05
CA THR A 574 7.04 -17.33 -9.25
C THR A 574 5.98 -16.44 -9.90
N LEU A 575 6.24 -15.99 -11.13
CA LEU A 575 5.30 -15.26 -11.97
C LEU A 575 4.72 -16.23 -13.00
N ASN A 576 3.42 -16.52 -12.91
CA ASN A 576 2.77 -17.53 -13.75
C ASN A 576 1.51 -17.00 -14.42
N GLN A 577 1.44 -17.12 -15.74
CA GLN A 577 0.26 -16.76 -16.53
C GLN A 577 -0.25 -15.32 -16.33
N ASN A 578 0.66 -14.38 -16.03
CA ASN A 578 0.31 -12.96 -15.98
C ASN A 578 0.30 -12.38 -17.40
N VAL A 579 -0.46 -11.31 -17.57
CA VAL A 579 -0.69 -10.65 -18.84
C VAL A 579 -0.33 -9.18 -18.75
N SER A 580 0.38 -8.66 -19.75
CA SER A 580 0.49 -7.22 -19.98
C SER A 580 -0.10 -6.85 -21.34
N LEU A 581 -0.98 -5.84 -21.36
CA LEU A 581 -1.65 -5.34 -22.54
C LEU A 581 -1.27 -3.89 -22.81
N ASN A 582 -1.24 -3.53 -24.10
CA ASN A 582 -1.08 -2.13 -24.57
C ASN A 582 0.18 -1.41 -24.08
N ASP A 583 1.23 -2.15 -23.73
CA ASP A 583 2.44 -1.51 -23.25
C ASP A 583 3.59 -1.59 -24.25
N PRO A 584 4.12 -0.44 -24.68
CA PRO A 584 5.22 -0.41 -25.65
C PRO A 584 6.62 -0.54 -25.03
N VAL A 585 6.76 -0.56 -23.71
CA VAL A 585 8.07 -0.53 -23.03
C VAL A 585 8.22 -1.71 -22.09
N GLY A 586 9.44 -2.19 -21.89
CA GLY A 586 9.82 -3.34 -21.09
C GLY A 586 8.96 -3.56 -19.84
N PHE A 587 8.48 -4.76 -19.67
CA PHE A 587 7.43 -5.12 -18.71
C PHE A 587 7.94 -5.99 -17.57
N MET A 588 9.17 -6.49 -17.69
CA MET A 588 9.87 -7.19 -16.62
C MET A 588 11.25 -6.61 -16.46
N ASP A 589 11.54 -6.18 -15.26
CA ASP A 589 12.90 -5.92 -14.83
C ASP A 589 13.31 -7.00 -13.84
N PHE A 590 14.53 -7.45 -14.02
CA PHE A 590 15.12 -8.44 -13.14
C PHE A 590 15.88 -7.75 -11.99
N GLY A 591 15.53 -6.51 -11.70
CA GLY A 591 16.38 -5.63 -10.94
C GLY A 591 17.63 -5.28 -11.77
N PRO A 592 18.71 -4.87 -11.19
CA PRO A 592 19.90 -4.54 -11.92
C PRO A 592 20.66 -5.77 -12.47
N CYS A 593 19.93 -6.70 -13.07
CA CYS A 593 20.48 -7.67 -13.97
C CYS A 593 20.89 -6.93 -15.23
N PHE A 594 22.10 -6.41 -15.21
CA PHE A 594 22.51 -5.43 -16.14
C PHE A 594 22.72 -5.98 -17.52
N ILE A 595 22.00 -5.36 -18.34
CA ILE A 595 22.06 -5.35 -19.77
C ILE A 595 23.49 -5.06 -20.22
N PRO A 596 24.05 -5.90 -21.08
CA PRO A 596 25.34 -5.63 -21.72
C PRO A 596 25.34 -4.29 -22.45
N ASP A 597 26.50 -3.69 -22.55
CA ASP A 597 26.88 -2.39 -23.12
C ASP A 597 26.09 -1.82 -24.28
N THR A 598 25.44 -2.66 -25.07
CA THR A 598 24.80 -2.25 -26.32
C THR A 598 23.39 -1.72 -26.16
N LEU A 599 22.77 -1.83 -24.98
CA LEU A 599 21.34 -1.57 -24.79
C LEU A 599 21.00 -0.50 -23.74
N THR A 600 21.98 -0.02 -22.98
CA THR A 600 21.79 1.13 -22.08
C THR A 600 22.90 2.16 -22.24
N PRO A 601 22.62 3.46 -22.01
CA PRO A 601 23.69 4.48 -21.97
C PRO A 601 24.71 4.25 -20.83
N TYR A 602 24.46 3.28 -19.99
CA TYR A 602 25.30 2.95 -18.84
C TYR A 602 26.08 1.64 -18.98
N GLY A 603 25.73 0.79 -19.93
CA GLY A 603 26.45 -0.38 -20.38
C GLY A 603 27.17 -1.23 -19.36
N SER A 604 28.07 -2.11 -19.81
CA SER A 604 28.89 -3.00 -18.98
C SER A 604 29.79 -2.27 -17.98
N ALA A 605 29.99 -0.97 -18.13
CA ALA A 605 30.81 -0.19 -17.21
C ALA A 605 30.16 -0.02 -15.82
N ILE A 606 28.81 -0.07 -15.72
CA ILE A 606 28.12 0.09 -14.43
C ILE A 606 28.21 -1.19 -13.60
N TYR A 607 28.05 -2.35 -14.19
CA TYR A 607 28.05 -3.58 -13.42
C TYR A 607 29.38 -3.84 -12.66
N PRO A 608 30.56 -3.69 -13.25
CA PRO A 608 31.79 -3.72 -12.47
C PRO A 608 31.87 -2.62 -11.39
N LEU A 609 31.31 -1.44 -11.65
CA LEU A 609 31.22 -0.37 -10.66
C LEU A 609 30.28 -0.74 -9.53
N CYS A 610 29.12 -1.31 -9.84
CA CYS A 610 28.14 -1.77 -8.86
C CYS A 610 28.70 -2.90 -7.99
N MET A 611 29.42 -3.87 -8.58
CA MET A 611 30.10 -4.91 -7.82
C MET A 611 31.21 -4.35 -6.94
N SER A 612 31.97 -3.38 -7.45
CA SER A 612 32.97 -2.68 -6.66
C SER A 612 32.33 -1.86 -5.54
N ASP A 613 31.15 -1.30 -5.77
CA ASP A 613 30.38 -0.54 -4.81
C ASP A 613 29.66 -1.45 -3.81
N TYR A 614 29.18 -2.62 -4.23
CA TYR A 614 28.72 -3.65 -3.30
C TYR A 614 29.81 -4.08 -2.32
N LEU A 615 31.01 -4.36 -2.83
CA LEU A 615 32.15 -4.68 -1.99
C LEU A 615 32.57 -3.51 -1.08
N LYS A 616 32.32 -2.27 -1.51
CA LYS A 616 32.54 -1.06 -0.70
C LYS A 616 31.40 -0.81 0.28
N VAL A 617 30.17 -1.12 -0.08
CA VAL A 617 28.96 -0.96 0.76
C VAL A 617 28.92 -1.98 1.89
N SER A 618 29.39 -3.18 1.62
CA SER A 618 29.74 -4.13 2.69
C SER A 618 30.76 -3.50 3.67
N TYR A 619 31.32 -2.35 3.31
CA TYR A 619 32.33 -1.60 4.03
C TYR A 619 32.01 -0.09 4.19
N GLY A 620 30.78 0.35 3.97
CA GLY A 620 30.28 1.67 4.41
C GLY A 620 30.20 2.79 3.39
N SER A 621 29.88 2.55 2.12
CA SER A 621 29.60 3.61 1.15
C SER A 621 28.48 3.29 0.16
N ASP A 622 27.89 4.35 -0.41
CA ASP A 622 26.68 4.45 -1.23
C ASP A 622 26.30 3.26 -2.14
N MET A 623 25.04 2.87 -2.04
CA MET A 623 24.39 1.93 -2.94
C MET A 623 23.68 2.65 -4.07
N GLY A 624 24.32 2.78 -5.20
CA GLY A 624 23.62 3.14 -6.42
C GLY A 624 23.04 1.89 -7.09
N GLY A 625 21.76 1.66 -6.97
CA GLY A 625 20.92 0.94 -7.93
C GLY A 625 21.32 -0.42 -8.51
N CYS A 626 22.22 -1.17 -7.88
CA CYS A 626 22.77 -2.41 -8.42
C CYS A 626 22.56 -3.62 -7.50
N LEU A 627 21.35 -3.78 -6.99
CA LEU A 627 21.06 -4.84 -6.04
C LEU A 627 20.66 -6.13 -6.77
N PRO A 628 21.35 -7.25 -6.52
CA PRO A 628 21.07 -8.50 -7.20
C PRO A 628 19.68 -9.06 -6.91
N VAL A 629 19.13 -9.76 -7.89
CA VAL A 629 17.93 -10.61 -7.76
C VAL A 629 18.27 -12.06 -8.11
N GLY A 630 17.47 -13.01 -7.66
CA GLY A 630 17.68 -14.41 -7.98
C GLY A 630 16.49 -15.28 -7.59
N HIS A 631 16.57 -16.58 -7.89
CA HIS A 631 15.50 -17.52 -7.57
C HIS A 631 14.14 -17.05 -8.06
N ILE A 632 14.03 -16.65 -9.34
CA ILE A 632 12.81 -16.14 -9.95
C ILE A 632 12.40 -17.03 -11.12
N ARG A 633 11.11 -17.37 -11.18
CA ARG A 633 10.51 -18.16 -12.24
C ARG A 633 9.44 -17.38 -12.97
N TYR A 634 9.62 -17.20 -14.28
CA TYR A 634 8.65 -16.64 -15.18
C TYR A 634 8.07 -17.77 -16.05
N THR A 635 6.82 -18.11 -15.84
CA THR A 635 6.22 -19.28 -16.49
C THR A 635 4.92 -18.90 -17.21
N SER A 636 4.86 -19.18 -18.52
CA SER A 636 3.64 -19.03 -19.32
C SER A 636 2.97 -17.66 -19.27
N ASN A 637 3.72 -16.59 -19.05
CA ASN A 637 3.20 -15.22 -19.07
C ASN A 637 2.98 -14.73 -20.51
N TYR A 638 2.09 -13.77 -20.71
CA TYR A 638 1.70 -13.20 -22.00
C TYR A 638 2.00 -11.71 -22.06
N PHE A 639 2.87 -11.31 -22.99
CA PHE A 639 3.34 -9.94 -23.13
C PHE A 639 3.02 -9.39 -24.50
N LEU A 640 2.20 -8.35 -24.56
CA LEU A 640 1.81 -7.71 -25.82
C LEU A 640 2.89 -6.72 -26.28
N ASN A 641 3.35 -6.91 -27.53
CA ASN A 641 4.33 -6.03 -28.17
C ASN A 641 5.58 -5.71 -27.31
N PRO A 642 6.30 -6.71 -26.80
CA PRO A 642 7.46 -6.47 -25.99
C PRO A 642 8.54 -5.77 -26.85
N THR A 643 8.82 -4.50 -26.58
CA THR A 643 9.90 -3.77 -27.26
C THR A 643 11.28 -4.12 -26.70
N ASN A 644 11.33 -4.52 -25.43
CA ASN A 644 12.53 -4.95 -24.74
C ASN A 644 12.21 -6.17 -23.86
N PHE A 645 12.30 -7.34 -24.44
CA PHE A 645 12.22 -8.58 -23.69
C PHE A 645 13.62 -8.89 -23.16
N PHE A 646 13.84 -8.71 -21.88
CA PHE A 646 15.08 -9.11 -21.24
C PHE A 646 15.01 -10.62 -20.99
N GLY A 647 15.56 -11.38 -21.92
CA GLY A 647 15.71 -12.82 -21.73
C GLY A 647 16.83 -13.14 -20.73
N PRO A 648 16.81 -14.34 -20.14
CA PRO A 648 17.88 -14.80 -19.25
C PRO A 648 19.25 -14.79 -19.90
N GLU A 649 19.33 -14.80 -21.22
CA GLU A 649 20.59 -14.70 -21.97
C GLU A 649 21.31 -13.38 -21.72
N LEU A 650 20.59 -12.28 -21.51
CA LEU A 650 21.19 -10.97 -21.24
C LEU A 650 21.82 -10.89 -19.84
N CYS A 651 21.33 -11.73 -18.92
CA CYS A 651 21.84 -11.82 -17.57
C CYS A 651 22.92 -12.89 -17.40
N LYS A 652 23.18 -13.70 -18.44
CA LYS A 652 24.16 -14.79 -18.44
C LYS A 652 25.54 -14.34 -18.93
N ASN A 653 25.98 -13.16 -18.63
CA ASN A 653 27.32 -12.80 -19.04
C ASN A 653 28.33 -13.55 -18.17
N GLU A 654 29.01 -14.53 -18.76
CA GLU A 654 30.00 -15.42 -18.11
C GLU A 654 31.19 -14.68 -17.47
N SER A 655 31.33 -13.39 -17.72
CA SER A 655 32.36 -12.56 -17.15
C SER A 655 32.12 -12.13 -15.72
N TYR A 656 30.96 -12.35 -15.17
CA TYR A 656 30.61 -11.95 -13.82
C TYR A 656 30.67 -13.12 -12.84
N ILE A 657 31.26 -12.89 -11.70
CA ILE A 657 31.43 -13.86 -10.62
C ILE A 657 30.51 -13.48 -9.46
N PRO A 658 29.68 -14.40 -8.97
CA PRO A 658 29.26 -15.67 -9.55
C PRO A 658 28.35 -15.48 -10.77
N PRO A 659 28.04 -16.54 -11.57
CA PRO A 659 27.09 -16.40 -12.67
C PRO A 659 25.78 -15.83 -12.15
N TYR A 660 25.44 -14.67 -12.60
CA TYR A 660 24.36 -13.87 -12.06
C TYR A 660 23.35 -13.54 -13.18
N PRO A 661 22.03 -13.55 -12.96
CA PRO A 661 21.32 -13.85 -11.71
C PRO A 661 21.32 -15.34 -11.36
N VAL A 662 21.22 -15.62 -10.05
CA VAL A 662 21.18 -17.00 -9.55
C VAL A 662 19.79 -17.58 -9.79
N ASP A 663 19.73 -18.77 -10.44
CA ASP A 663 18.49 -19.55 -10.62
C ASP A 663 17.33 -18.74 -11.22
N LEU A 664 17.58 -18.07 -12.34
CA LEU A 664 16.55 -17.44 -13.15
C LEU A 664 16.01 -18.42 -14.18
N SER A 665 14.71 -18.64 -14.23
CA SER A 665 14.10 -19.47 -15.25
C SER A 665 12.94 -18.78 -15.99
N MET A 666 12.94 -18.91 -17.31
CA MET A 666 11.89 -18.40 -18.20
C MET A 666 11.35 -19.53 -19.06
N ILE A 667 10.14 -19.98 -18.76
CA ILE A 667 9.56 -21.16 -19.38
C ILE A 667 8.23 -20.80 -20.04
N ASN A 668 8.09 -21.09 -21.35
CA ASN A 668 6.85 -20.93 -22.10
C ASN A 668 6.21 -19.53 -22.05
N ASN A 669 6.98 -18.47 -21.81
CA ASN A 669 6.46 -17.12 -21.91
C ASN A 669 6.20 -16.77 -23.38
N VAL A 670 5.12 -16.07 -23.66
CA VAL A 670 4.62 -15.78 -25.01
C VAL A 670 4.67 -14.30 -25.29
N ALA A 671 5.45 -13.90 -26.30
CA ALA A 671 5.34 -12.57 -26.88
C ALA A 671 4.11 -12.54 -27.80
N THR A 672 3.14 -11.69 -27.50
CA THR A 672 1.90 -11.57 -28.27
C THR A 672 1.90 -10.31 -29.13
N SER A 673 1.18 -10.33 -30.23
CA SER A 673 0.96 -9.15 -31.08
C SER A 673 -0.46 -8.57 -30.95
N SER A 674 -1.33 -9.27 -30.24
CA SER A 674 -2.70 -8.81 -29.97
C SER A 674 -3.27 -9.52 -28.74
N ALA A 675 -4.20 -8.88 -28.05
CA ALA A 675 -4.90 -9.48 -26.90
C ALA A 675 -5.65 -10.76 -27.26
N ALA A 676 -6.01 -10.98 -28.53
CA ALA A 676 -6.66 -12.21 -29.00
C ALA A 676 -5.78 -13.48 -28.86
N GLN A 677 -4.49 -13.32 -28.66
CA GLN A 677 -3.57 -14.44 -28.41
C GLN A 677 -3.47 -14.82 -26.92
N VAL A 678 -4.03 -14.00 -26.05
CA VAL A 678 -4.13 -14.31 -24.61
C VAL A 678 -5.35 -15.20 -24.40
N PRO A 679 -5.25 -16.27 -23.60
CA PRO A 679 -6.41 -17.09 -23.29
C PRO A 679 -7.52 -16.26 -22.62
N ASP A 680 -8.69 -16.27 -23.25
CA ASP A 680 -9.85 -15.45 -22.84
C ASP A 680 -10.29 -15.69 -21.39
N TRP A 681 -10.09 -16.88 -20.87
CA TRP A 681 -10.40 -17.20 -19.49
C TRP A 681 -9.51 -16.46 -18.48
N ILE A 682 -8.25 -16.14 -18.82
CA ILE A 682 -7.37 -15.34 -17.96
C ILE A 682 -7.92 -13.91 -17.88
N LEU A 683 -8.25 -13.33 -19.05
CA LEU A 683 -8.79 -11.96 -19.11
C LEU A 683 -10.11 -11.81 -18.35
N LYS A 684 -10.99 -12.82 -18.44
CA LYS A 684 -12.28 -12.83 -17.74
C LYS A 684 -12.18 -13.07 -16.23
N GLN A 685 -11.11 -13.68 -15.78
CA GLN A 685 -10.92 -14.02 -14.37
C GLN A 685 -10.25 -12.89 -13.58
N ALA A 686 -9.58 -11.97 -14.26
CA ALA A 686 -8.90 -10.85 -13.62
C ALA A 686 -9.89 -9.77 -13.17
N GLY A 687 -9.61 -9.19 -12.01
CA GLY A 687 -10.42 -8.13 -11.41
C GLY A 687 -11.61 -8.65 -10.58
N VAL A 688 -12.51 -7.76 -10.27
CA VAL A 688 -13.70 -8.02 -9.45
C VAL A 688 -14.64 -8.99 -10.17
N GLN A 689 -15.12 -9.98 -9.43
CA GLN A 689 -16.00 -11.05 -9.89
C GLN A 689 -17.42 -10.89 -9.36
#